data_5ae4205fe8511f45c6dc183c3c0f5806
#
_entry.id   5ae4205fe8511f45c6dc183c3c0f5806
#
_cell.length_a   1.000
_cell.length_b   1.000
_cell.length_c   1.000
_cell.angle_alpha   90.00
_cell.angle_beta   90.00
_cell.angle_gamma   90.00
#
_symmetry.space_group_name_H-M   'P 1'
#
loop_
_entity.id
_entity.type
_entity.pdbx_description
1 polymer ?
#
loop_
_entity_poly.entity_id
_entity_poly.type
_entity_poly.pdbx_seq_one_letter_code
_entity_poly.pdbx_strand_id
1 'polypeptide(L)'
;MVQIKQRGSIGLSIFSLGLSPYTNSKDDEIATQRAKAFLYGWMLKPLVFGDYPDEMKRTLGSRLPVFSQEESEQVKGSSDFVGIIHYTTVYVTNRPAPYIFPSSTNKGFFTDMGAYIISAGNSSSFEFNAIPWGLEGILEHLKQSYNNPPIYILENGTPMKHDSMLQDTPRVEYIQAYIGAVLNAIKNGSDMRGYFVWSLIDLYEITVGYTTSFGMYYVNFSDPGRKRSPKLSASWYTGFLKDAFTRNDFPEDFLFGAATSAYQWEGAVDEDGRTPSVWDTTSHCYNGSNGDVACDGYHKYKEDVKLMAEMGLEAFRFSISWPRLIPNGRGPINPKGLLFYKNLIKELRSQGIKPHVTLYHYDLPQSLEDEYGGWINRKIIEDFTAFADVCFREFGDDVKLWTTINEATIFAIATYGEGMKFGHCTPSKFNNCSTSNSCTETYIAGHNMLLAHASASNLYKLKYKSKQGGSIGLSIFAFGLVPYTNSKDDEIATQRAKAFLYGWMLKPLVFGDYPDEMKRTLGLRLPVFSEEESEKVKGSSDFVGIIHYTTLYVTNQPGPYIFPSDTNKGFFTDMGAYIISTGNSSSFEFEATPWGLGGVLEYLKQSYNNPPIYILENGTPMKHDSMLQDRPRVEYIQACIGAVLNAIKNGSDTRSYFVWSMIDLYEIIGGYRSSFGMYYVNFSDPGRKRSPKLSAFWYTGFLKGTIDVASQDITQLQSNFSAGSSSL
;
A
#
# COMPACT_ATOMS: atom_id res chain seq x y z
N MET A 1 0.04 -12.12 50.96
CA MET A 1 0.84 -13.37 50.92
C MET A 1 0.93 -14.00 49.52
N VAL A 2 -0.16 -14.00 48.74
CA VAL A 2 -0.14 -14.52 47.35
C VAL A 2 0.73 -13.65 46.43
N GLN A 3 0.61 -12.34 46.52
CA GLN A 3 1.38 -11.36 45.71
C GLN A 3 2.92 -11.49 45.87
N ILE A 4 3.38 -11.78 47.09
CA ILE A 4 4.82 -11.97 47.40
C ILE A 4 5.38 -13.23 46.71
N LYS A 5 4.57 -14.29 46.57
CA LYS A 5 4.98 -15.55 45.95
C LYS A 5 4.88 -15.53 44.42
N GLN A 6 3.90 -14.83 43.88
CA GLN A 6 3.57 -14.88 42.43
C GLN A 6 4.04 -13.62 41.68
N ARG A 7 4.41 -12.52 42.34
CA ARG A 7 4.83 -11.23 41.77
C ARG A 7 3.80 -10.65 40.77
N GLY A 8 2.52 -10.95 41.00
CA GLY A 8 1.42 -10.45 40.17
C GLY A 8 0.96 -9.06 40.63
N SER A 9 0.30 -8.31 39.74
CA SER A 9 -0.35 -7.03 40.02
C SER A 9 -1.86 -7.18 39.92
N ILE A 10 -2.61 -6.50 40.79
CA ILE A 10 -4.08 -6.49 40.82
C ILE A 10 -4.54 -5.04 40.64
N GLY A 11 -5.48 -4.82 39.73
CA GLY A 11 -6.06 -3.51 39.50
C GLY A 11 -7.55 -3.54 39.24
N LEU A 12 -8.20 -2.40 39.44
CA LEU A 12 -9.60 -2.18 39.14
C LEU A 12 -9.74 -1.54 37.76
N SER A 13 -10.71 -1.99 36.97
CA SER A 13 -11.06 -1.34 35.70
C SER A 13 -12.26 -0.40 35.84
N ILE A 14 -12.24 0.72 35.15
CA ILE A 14 -13.34 1.68 35.08
C ILE A 14 -13.74 1.91 33.62
N PHE A 15 -15.05 2.03 33.38
CA PHE A 15 -15.55 2.51 32.11
C PHE A 15 -15.41 4.04 32.06
N SER A 16 -14.70 4.56 31.09
CA SER A 16 -14.30 5.95 31.01
C SER A 16 -14.67 6.57 29.67
N LEU A 17 -15.67 7.45 29.64
CA LEU A 17 -15.95 8.31 28.52
C LEU A 17 -14.96 9.49 28.51
N GLY A 18 -14.46 9.93 27.37
CA GLY A 18 -13.83 11.25 27.25
C GLY A 18 -14.87 12.33 27.59
N LEU A 19 -14.53 13.23 28.49
CA LEU A 19 -15.46 14.28 28.95
C LEU A 19 -14.91 15.66 28.59
N SER A 20 -15.65 16.40 27.78
CA SER A 20 -15.33 17.78 27.40
C SER A 20 -16.52 18.71 27.67
N PRO A 21 -16.29 19.94 28.11
CA PRO A 21 -17.40 20.89 28.24
C PRO A 21 -18.01 21.17 26.85
N TYR A 22 -19.35 21.27 26.81
CA TYR A 22 -20.08 21.53 25.58
C TYR A 22 -19.83 22.94 25.04
N THR A 23 -19.67 23.91 25.96
CA THR A 23 -19.26 25.26 25.63
C THR A 23 -18.10 25.69 26.54
N ASN A 24 -17.43 26.79 26.20
CA ASN A 24 -16.38 27.41 27.06
C ASN A 24 -16.98 28.19 28.23
N SER A 25 -18.22 27.91 28.62
CA SER A 25 -18.84 28.55 29.79
C SER A 25 -18.34 27.95 31.07
N LYS A 26 -18.18 28.76 32.10
CA LYS A 26 -17.79 28.30 33.43
C LYS A 26 -18.76 27.25 34.00
N ASP A 27 -20.04 27.35 33.65
CA ASP A 27 -21.08 26.42 34.08
C ASP A 27 -20.87 25.01 33.48
N ASP A 28 -20.50 24.90 32.18
CA ASP A 28 -20.22 23.64 31.54
C ASP A 28 -18.88 23.04 32.00
N GLU A 29 -17.89 23.87 32.30
CA GLU A 29 -16.65 23.42 32.94
C GLU A 29 -16.91 22.79 34.33
N ILE A 30 -17.75 23.45 35.17
CA ILE A 30 -18.14 22.94 36.49
C ILE A 30 -18.95 21.63 36.33
N ALA A 31 -19.87 21.59 35.39
CA ALA A 31 -20.63 20.35 35.07
C ALA A 31 -19.70 19.20 34.65
N THR A 32 -18.67 19.51 33.85
CA THR A 32 -17.65 18.52 33.45
C THR A 32 -16.81 18.03 34.63
N GLN A 33 -16.43 18.89 35.54
CA GLN A 33 -15.71 18.49 36.78
C GLN A 33 -16.58 17.58 37.65
N ARG A 34 -17.89 17.89 37.81
CA ARG A 34 -18.82 17.01 38.51
C ARG A 34 -18.97 15.65 37.80
N ALA A 35 -19.09 15.64 36.48
CA ALA A 35 -19.15 14.43 35.73
C ALA A 35 -17.89 13.56 35.94
N LYS A 36 -16.69 14.16 35.95
CA LYS A 36 -15.45 13.45 36.27
C LYS A 36 -15.46 12.87 37.68
N ALA A 37 -15.96 13.63 38.67
CA ALA A 37 -16.06 13.16 40.06
C ALA A 37 -16.99 11.94 40.19
N PHE A 38 -18.12 11.93 39.47
CA PHE A 38 -19.11 10.85 39.49
C PHE A 38 -18.70 9.65 38.67
N LEU A 39 -18.20 9.86 37.44
CA LEU A 39 -17.89 8.77 36.52
C LEU A 39 -16.53 8.10 36.76
N TYR A 40 -15.52 8.87 37.17
CA TYR A 40 -14.17 8.37 37.44
C TYR A 40 -13.87 8.37 38.96
N GLY A 41 -14.11 9.51 39.59
CA GLY A 41 -13.73 9.77 40.96
C GLY A 41 -14.38 8.84 41.96
N TRP A 42 -15.61 8.41 41.70
CA TRP A 42 -16.35 7.47 42.55
C TRP A 42 -15.51 6.25 42.90
N MET A 43 -14.84 5.64 41.92
CA MET A 43 -14.00 4.47 42.14
C MET A 43 -12.53 4.84 42.39
N LEU A 44 -12.00 5.83 41.72
CA LEU A 44 -10.56 6.14 41.76
C LEU A 44 -10.15 6.86 43.02
N LYS A 45 -10.97 7.78 43.55
CA LYS A 45 -10.59 8.56 44.71
C LYS A 45 -10.45 7.72 46.00
N PRO A 46 -11.35 6.76 46.29
CA PRO A 46 -11.15 5.78 47.34
C PRO A 46 -9.87 4.94 47.19
N LEU A 47 -9.59 4.44 46.00
CA LEU A 47 -8.41 3.62 45.75
C LEU A 47 -7.09 4.36 45.98
N VAL A 48 -7.05 5.66 45.64
CA VAL A 48 -5.84 6.46 45.77
C VAL A 48 -5.74 7.17 47.11
N PHE A 49 -6.86 7.71 47.62
CA PHE A 49 -6.87 8.60 48.79
C PHE A 49 -7.67 8.05 49.97
N GLY A 50 -8.39 6.94 49.83
CA GLY A 50 -9.14 6.29 50.90
C GLY A 50 -10.57 6.82 51.09
N ASP A 51 -11.05 7.76 50.28
CA ASP A 51 -12.37 8.37 50.49
C ASP A 51 -13.02 8.86 49.18
N TYR A 52 -14.31 9.06 49.19
CA TYR A 52 -15.09 9.53 48.03
C TYR A 52 -14.83 11.00 47.66
N PRO A 53 -15.13 11.39 46.39
CA PRO A 53 -15.07 12.81 45.99
C PRO A 53 -15.97 13.71 46.83
N ASP A 54 -15.47 14.93 47.15
CA ASP A 54 -16.20 15.87 47.97
C ASP A 54 -17.48 16.35 47.30
N GLU A 55 -17.50 16.40 45.97
CA GLU A 55 -18.68 16.67 45.16
C GLU A 55 -19.78 15.61 45.41
N MET A 56 -19.43 14.34 45.41
CA MET A 56 -20.37 13.27 45.71
C MET A 56 -20.90 13.32 47.13
N LYS A 57 -20.01 13.54 48.11
CA LYS A 57 -20.40 13.70 49.52
C LYS A 57 -21.40 14.83 49.71
N ARG A 58 -21.15 16.00 49.09
CA ARG A 58 -22.06 17.14 49.19
C ARG A 58 -23.40 16.89 48.53
N THR A 59 -23.40 16.20 47.36
CA THR A 59 -24.62 15.99 46.57
C THR A 59 -25.47 14.87 47.11
N LEU A 60 -24.86 13.76 47.54
CA LEU A 60 -25.56 12.55 47.98
C LEU A 60 -25.88 12.53 49.45
N GLY A 61 -25.07 13.23 50.25
CA GLY A 61 -25.23 13.27 51.74
C GLY A 61 -25.30 11.86 52.31
N SER A 62 -26.33 11.61 53.13
CA SER A 62 -26.53 10.32 53.79
C SER A 62 -26.85 9.12 52.83
N ARG A 63 -27.06 9.38 51.56
CA ARG A 63 -27.23 8.32 50.54
C ARG A 63 -25.89 7.72 50.08
N LEU A 64 -24.80 8.41 50.29
CA LEU A 64 -23.47 7.86 50.01
C LEU A 64 -22.97 7.13 51.26
N PRO A 65 -22.64 5.82 51.19
CA PRO A 65 -21.99 5.14 52.29
C PRO A 65 -20.73 5.86 52.76
N VAL A 66 -20.41 5.76 54.04
CA VAL A 66 -19.19 6.38 54.60
C VAL A 66 -18.23 5.25 54.98
N PHE A 67 -17.00 5.34 54.51
CA PHE A 67 -15.94 4.43 54.94
C PHE A 67 -15.63 4.63 56.44
N SER A 68 -15.55 3.56 57.20
CA SER A 68 -14.88 3.57 58.48
C SER A 68 -13.37 3.82 58.28
N GLN A 69 -12.66 4.17 59.35
CA GLN A 69 -11.23 4.35 59.24
C GLN A 69 -10.51 3.09 58.76
N GLU A 70 -10.92 1.92 59.23
CA GLU A 70 -10.36 0.64 58.84
C GLU A 70 -10.63 0.33 57.35
N GLU A 71 -11.86 0.55 56.87
CA GLU A 71 -12.23 0.35 55.45
C GLU A 71 -11.46 1.34 54.54
N SER A 72 -11.32 2.61 54.97
CA SER A 72 -10.54 3.62 54.26
C SER A 72 -9.07 3.19 54.08
N GLU A 73 -8.45 2.68 55.15
CA GLU A 73 -7.07 2.19 55.13
C GLU A 73 -6.93 0.92 54.26
N GLN A 74 -7.94 0.02 54.24
CA GLN A 74 -7.94 -1.18 53.42
C GLN A 74 -8.11 -0.86 51.93
N VAL A 75 -8.94 0.13 51.58
CA VAL A 75 -9.23 0.49 50.17
C VAL A 75 -8.06 1.31 49.59
N LYS A 76 -7.48 2.19 50.41
CA LYS A 76 -6.37 3.05 49.96
C LYS A 76 -5.16 2.19 49.58
N GLY A 77 -4.70 2.35 48.29
CA GLY A 77 -3.56 1.61 47.76
C GLY A 77 -3.82 0.15 47.50
N SER A 78 -5.11 -0.31 47.48
CA SER A 78 -5.49 -1.69 47.17
C SER A 78 -5.38 -2.05 45.70
N SER A 79 -5.15 -1.08 44.84
CA SER A 79 -5.02 -1.27 43.37
C SER A 79 -3.60 -0.93 42.94
N ASP A 80 -2.91 -1.89 42.29
CA ASP A 80 -1.55 -1.69 41.77
C ASP A 80 -1.55 -0.89 40.47
N PHE A 81 -2.67 -0.89 39.74
CA PHE A 81 -2.86 -0.15 38.47
C PHE A 81 -4.33 0.25 38.28
N VAL A 82 -4.55 1.21 37.39
CA VAL A 82 -5.89 1.59 36.93
C VAL A 82 -6.13 1.03 35.52
N GLY A 83 -7.17 0.20 35.37
CA GLY A 83 -7.64 -0.26 34.07
C GLY A 83 -8.66 0.73 33.48
N ILE A 84 -8.48 1.11 32.23
CA ILE A 84 -9.37 2.01 31.49
C ILE A 84 -10.07 1.24 30.38
N ILE A 85 -11.40 1.32 30.36
CA ILE A 85 -12.27 0.87 29.27
C ILE A 85 -12.77 2.15 28.59
N HIS A 86 -12.33 2.39 27.35
CA HIS A 86 -12.62 3.63 26.64
C HIS A 86 -13.01 3.39 25.19
N TYR A 87 -14.13 3.95 24.76
CA TYR A 87 -14.62 3.80 23.39
C TYR A 87 -14.89 5.10 22.66
N THR A 88 -15.30 6.17 23.39
CA THR A 88 -15.69 7.44 22.78
C THR A 88 -15.61 8.62 23.72
N THR A 89 -15.74 9.81 23.17
CA THR A 89 -15.77 11.07 23.88
C THR A 89 -17.16 11.68 23.77
N VAL A 90 -17.62 12.33 24.83
CA VAL A 90 -18.91 13.01 24.92
C VAL A 90 -18.75 14.44 25.43
N TYR A 91 -19.72 15.29 25.11
CA TYR A 91 -19.79 16.62 25.67
C TYR A 91 -20.65 16.64 26.93
N VAL A 92 -20.29 17.52 27.86
CA VAL A 92 -20.97 17.71 29.15
C VAL A 92 -21.48 19.14 29.24
N THR A 93 -22.73 19.30 29.63
CA THR A 93 -23.36 20.61 29.83
C THR A 93 -24.14 20.70 31.14
N ASN A 94 -24.28 21.92 31.65
CA ASN A 94 -25.13 22.27 32.79
C ASN A 94 -26.64 22.37 32.39
N ARG A 95 -26.98 22.47 31.11
CA ARG A 95 -28.33 22.70 30.63
C ARG A 95 -29.04 21.37 30.31
N PRO A 96 -30.35 21.24 30.64
CA PRO A 96 -31.12 20.10 30.16
C PRO A 96 -31.02 19.94 28.66
N ALA A 97 -30.59 18.78 28.20
CA ALA A 97 -30.40 18.41 26.79
C ALA A 97 -30.97 17.02 26.54
N PRO A 98 -31.32 16.65 25.31
CA PRO A 98 -31.69 15.26 25.00
C PRO A 98 -30.55 14.33 25.39
N TYR A 99 -30.85 13.41 26.28
CA TYR A 99 -29.85 12.51 26.92
C TYR A 99 -29.39 11.37 26.02
N ILE A 100 -28.11 11.01 26.14
CA ILE A 100 -27.65 9.69 25.71
C ILE A 100 -28.18 8.58 26.63
N PHE A 101 -28.36 8.86 27.93
CA PHE A 101 -28.91 7.93 28.92
C PHE A 101 -30.20 8.52 29.49
N PRO A 102 -31.38 8.28 28.87
CA PRO A 102 -32.66 8.77 29.39
C PRO A 102 -32.97 8.11 30.75
N SER A 103 -33.02 8.89 31.79
CA SER A 103 -33.60 8.45 33.06
C SER A 103 -35.10 8.63 33.02
N SER A 104 -35.88 7.56 33.12
CA SER A 104 -37.34 7.59 33.22
C SER A 104 -37.85 8.08 34.59
N THR A 105 -36.92 8.37 35.51
CA THR A 105 -37.24 8.81 36.88
C THR A 105 -36.44 10.06 37.24
N ASN A 106 -37.07 10.98 37.95
CA ASN A 106 -36.44 12.18 38.51
C ASN A 106 -35.43 11.86 39.63
N LYS A 107 -35.03 10.62 39.83
CA LYS A 107 -34.08 10.18 40.85
C LYS A 107 -33.18 9.13 40.26
N GLY A 108 -31.84 9.31 40.35
CA GLY A 108 -30.85 8.35 39.90
C GLY A 108 -29.48 8.97 39.72
N PHE A 109 -28.48 8.13 39.43
CA PHE A 109 -27.08 8.52 39.33
C PHE A 109 -26.83 9.73 38.41
N PHE A 110 -27.40 9.79 37.23
CA PHE A 110 -27.23 10.91 36.29
C PHE A 110 -27.95 12.17 36.77
N THR A 111 -29.09 12.05 37.47
CA THR A 111 -29.77 13.19 38.06
C THR A 111 -28.96 13.77 39.24
N ASP A 112 -28.39 12.89 40.04
CA ASP A 112 -27.54 13.28 41.19
C ASP A 112 -26.24 13.94 40.72
N MET A 113 -25.67 13.50 39.61
CA MET A 113 -24.51 14.13 39.01
C MET A 113 -24.77 15.59 38.61
N GLY A 114 -26.01 15.94 38.24
CA GLY A 114 -26.39 17.30 37.87
C GLY A 114 -25.61 17.84 36.67
N ALA A 115 -25.25 16.96 35.74
CA ALA A 115 -24.58 17.26 34.51
C ALA A 115 -25.20 16.40 33.40
N TYR A 116 -25.38 16.96 32.23
CA TYR A 116 -26.03 16.33 31.10
C TYR A 116 -24.99 15.91 30.07
N ILE A 117 -25.11 14.68 29.58
CA ILE A 117 -24.15 14.09 28.62
C ILE A 117 -24.77 14.12 27.23
N ILE A 118 -24.06 14.74 26.28
CA ILE A 118 -24.45 14.90 24.88
C ILE A 118 -23.48 14.11 24.00
N SER A 119 -23.99 13.39 22.98
CA SER A 119 -23.14 12.75 21.96
C SER A 119 -22.34 13.80 21.19
N ALA A 120 -21.11 13.49 20.87
CA ALA A 120 -20.27 14.31 20.00
C ALA A 120 -20.62 14.16 18.49
N GLY A 121 -21.62 13.33 18.16
CA GLY A 121 -22.11 13.10 16.79
C GLY A 121 -23.55 13.56 16.59
N ASN A 122 -23.95 13.76 15.33
CA ASN A 122 -25.29 14.26 14.95
C ASN A 122 -26.42 13.21 15.05
N SER A 123 -26.20 12.04 15.65
CA SER A 123 -27.20 10.98 15.73
C SER A 123 -27.69 10.72 17.14
N SER A 124 -28.96 10.39 17.28
CA SER A 124 -29.61 9.92 18.52
C SER A 124 -29.22 8.47 18.88
N SER A 125 -28.37 7.84 18.09
CA SER A 125 -27.79 6.52 18.32
C SER A 125 -26.39 6.65 18.92
N PHE A 126 -26.03 5.69 19.78
CA PHE A 126 -24.68 5.56 20.37
C PHE A 126 -23.67 5.18 19.26
N GLU A 127 -23.34 6.11 18.38
CA GLU A 127 -22.25 5.92 17.42
C GLU A 127 -20.94 6.28 18.10
N PHE A 128 -20.04 5.30 18.17
CA PHE A 128 -18.70 5.51 18.71
C PHE A 128 -17.84 6.22 17.67
N ASN A 129 -17.91 7.55 17.66
CA ASN A 129 -17.03 8.34 16.82
C ASN A 129 -15.60 8.27 17.33
N ALA A 130 -14.62 8.18 16.41
CA ALA A 130 -13.20 8.27 16.73
C ALA A 130 -12.86 9.69 17.21
N ILE A 131 -12.77 9.87 18.52
CA ILE A 131 -12.43 11.16 19.16
C ILE A 131 -11.28 10.94 20.14
N PRO A 132 -10.05 10.70 19.64
CA PRO A 132 -8.90 10.24 20.41
C PRO A 132 -8.39 11.27 21.46
N TRP A 133 -8.57 12.57 21.21
CA TRP A 133 -8.18 13.61 22.17
C TRP A 133 -8.91 13.49 23.53
N GLY A 134 -10.07 12.85 23.57
CA GLY A 134 -10.77 12.61 24.84
C GLY A 134 -10.07 11.57 25.71
N LEU A 135 -9.40 10.57 25.12
CA LEU A 135 -8.54 9.65 25.86
C LEU A 135 -7.32 10.39 26.43
N GLU A 136 -6.67 11.26 25.65
CA GLU A 136 -5.58 12.10 26.16
C GLU A 136 -6.03 12.92 27.37
N GLY A 137 -7.25 13.50 27.31
CA GLY A 137 -7.84 14.25 28.40
C GLY A 137 -8.08 13.43 29.67
N ILE A 138 -8.46 12.14 29.54
CA ILE A 138 -8.57 11.21 30.68
C ILE A 138 -7.20 10.93 31.27
N LEU A 139 -6.22 10.57 30.44
CA LEU A 139 -4.87 10.20 30.88
C LEU A 139 -4.18 11.38 31.60
N GLU A 140 -4.32 12.57 31.04
CA GLU A 140 -3.81 13.79 31.69
C GLU A 140 -4.52 14.06 33.02
N HIS A 141 -5.85 13.88 33.10
CA HIS A 141 -6.61 14.01 34.34
C HIS A 141 -6.16 13.01 35.40
N LEU A 142 -5.92 11.75 35.04
CA LEU A 142 -5.43 10.73 35.96
C LEU A 142 -4.03 11.07 36.46
N LYS A 143 -3.16 11.53 35.59
CA LYS A 143 -1.82 11.96 35.95
C LYS A 143 -1.86 13.12 36.98
N GLN A 144 -2.65 14.16 36.71
CA GLN A 144 -2.70 15.36 37.54
C GLN A 144 -3.46 15.17 38.85
N SER A 145 -4.56 14.39 38.83
CA SER A 145 -5.51 14.33 39.93
C SER A 145 -5.39 13.07 40.81
N TYR A 146 -4.66 12.03 40.32
CA TYR A 146 -4.57 10.74 41.02
C TYR A 146 -3.15 10.20 41.15
N ASN A 147 -2.15 11.08 41.28
CA ASN A 147 -0.75 10.73 41.51
C ASN A 147 -0.11 9.89 40.38
N ASN A 148 -0.54 10.08 39.14
CA ASN A 148 -0.01 9.39 37.97
C ASN A 148 0.12 7.85 38.16
N PRO A 149 -0.97 7.13 38.43
CA PRO A 149 -0.91 5.68 38.66
C PRO A 149 -0.48 4.94 37.41
N PRO A 150 0.07 3.72 37.52
CA PRO A 150 0.21 2.82 36.35
C PRO A 150 -1.14 2.59 35.68
N ILE A 151 -1.21 2.82 34.34
CA ILE A 151 -2.46 2.74 33.59
C ILE A 151 -2.36 1.67 32.49
N TYR A 152 -3.40 0.86 32.36
CA TYR A 152 -3.64 -0.04 31.24
C TYR A 152 -4.92 0.37 30.53
N ILE A 153 -4.88 0.59 29.22
CA ILE A 153 -6.10 0.61 28.42
C ILE A 153 -6.49 -0.83 28.17
N LEU A 154 -7.52 -1.31 28.85
CA LEU A 154 -7.95 -2.71 28.83
C LEU A 154 -8.90 -3.02 27.68
N GLU A 155 -9.65 -2.00 27.24
CA GLU A 155 -10.54 -2.12 26.08
C GLU A 155 -10.58 -0.80 25.31
N ASN A 156 -10.34 -0.88 24.01
CA ASN A 156 -10.56 0.22 23.07
C ASN A 156 -10.88 -0.34 21.70
N GLY A 157 -11.95 0.12 21.05
CA GLY A 157 -12.39 -0.39 19.76
C GLY A 157 -13.59 0.37 19.22
N THR A 158 -13.94 0.10 17.96
CA THR A 158 -15.10 0.69 17.30
C THR A 158 -16.00 -0.39 16.71
N PRO A 159 -17.34 -0.24 16.85
CA PRO A 159 -18.29 -1.17 16.29
C PRO A 159 -18.44 -0.98 14.78
N MET A 160 -18.68 -2.08 14.09
CA MET A 160 -19.08 -2.11 12.68
C MET A 160 -20.22 -3.12 12.51
N LYS A 161 -21.01 -3.04 11.44
CA LYS A 161 -21.99 -4.07 11.13
C LYS A 161 -21.26 -5.41 10.96
N HIS A 162 -21.81 -6.50 11.52
CA HIS A 162 -21.18 -7.81 11.51
C HIS A 162 -20.97 -8.37 10.09
N ASP A 163 -21.88 -8.08 9.17
CA ASP A 163 -21.81 -8.44 7.75
C ASP A 163 -20.96 -7.47 6.92
N SER A 164 -20.33 -6.47 7.58
CA SER A 164 -19.40 -5.57 6.93
C SER A 164 -18.16 -6.30 6.44
N MET A 165 -17.57 -5.76 5.38
CA MET A 165 -16.44 -6.36 4.67
C MET A 165 -15.25 -6.66 5.58
N LEU A 166 -14.41 -7.64 5.19
CA LEU A 166 -13.11 -7.90 5.83
C LEU A 166 -12.18 -6.68 5.81
N GLN A 167 -12.48 -5.72 4.96
CA GLN A 167 -11.77 -4.44 4.83
C GLN A 167 -12.36 -3.41 5.79
N ASP A 168 -12.00 -3.50 7.04
CA ASP A 168 -12.48 -2.62 8.09
C ASP A 168 -11.56 -1.39 8.30
N THR A 169 -11.31 -0.65 7.21
CA THR A 169 -10.48 0.57 7.22
C THR A 169 -10.86 1.56 8.34
N PRO A 170 -12.14 1.84 8.63
CA PRO A 170 -12.48 2.74 9.74
C PRO A 170 -12.00 2.22 11.11
N ARG A 171 -11.87 0.90 11.28
CA ARG A 171 -11.31 0.34 12.51
C ARG A 171 -9.80 0.52 12.56
N VAL A 172 -9.10 0.39 11.45
CA VAL A 172 -7.66 0.69 11.36
C VAL A 172 -7.41 2.15 11.76
N GLU A 173 -8.13 3.08 11.14
CA GLU A 173 -8.02 4.51 11.43
C GLU A 173 -8.33 4.84 12.90
N TYR A 174 -9.36 4.20 13.46
CA TYR A 174 -9.71 4.35 14.87
C TYR A 174 -8.57 3.87 15.78
N ILE A 175 -8.09 2.65 15.60
CA ILE A 175 -7.01 2.07 16.44
C ILE A 175 -5.73 2.92 16.31
N GLN A 176 -5.37 3.32 15.11
CA GLN A 176 -4.20 4.16 14.85
C GLN A 176 -4.28 5.50 15.58
N ALA A 177 -5.44 6.18 15.51
CA ALA A 177 -5.65 7.46 16.16
C ALA A 177 -5.57 7.37 17.70
N TYR A 178 -6.14 6.31 18.28
CA TYR A 178 -6.09 6.09 19.71
C TYR A 178 -4.71 5.66 20.23
N ILE A 179 -3.97 4.87 19.47
CA ILE A 179 -2.56 4.59 19.79
C ILE A 179 -1.74 5.89 19.73
N GLY A 180 -2.00 6.77 18.77
CA GLY A 180 -1.39 8.11 18.71
C GLY A 180 -1.65 8.92 19.97
N ALA A 181 -2.88 8.91 20.47
CA ALA A 181 -3.26 9.58 21.73
C ALA A 181 -2.52 9.00 22.95
N VAL A 182 -2.39 7.67 23.03
CA VAL A 182 -1.61 7.00 24.09
C VAL A 182 -0.13 7.40 24.03
N LEU A 183 0.47 7.43 22.83
CA LEU A 183 1.86 7.84 22.65
C LEU A 183 2.09 9.30 23.07
N ASN A 184 1.15 10.20 22.75
CA ASN A 184 1.20 11.59 23.21
C ASN A 184 1.13 11.68 24.74
N ALA A 185 0.24 10.90 25.38
CA ALA A 185 0.15 10.86 26.84
C ALA A 185 1.45 10.35 27.49
N ILE A 186 2.10 9.34 26.92
CA ILE A 186 3.42 8.84 27.36
C ILE A 186 4.47 9.96 27.26
N LYS A 187 4.55 10.66 26.12
CA LYS A 187 5.45 11.80 25.92
C LYS A 187 5.23 12.89 26.98
N ASN A 188 3.97 13.10 27.36
CA ASN A 188 3.59 14.05 28.38
C ASN A 188 3.78 13.52 29.83
N GLY A 189 4.34 12.31 29.99
CA GLY A 189 4.73 11.75 31.29
C GLY A 189 3.66 10.92 32.00
N SER A 190 2.59 10.47 31.32
CA SER A 190 1.63 9.50 31.88
C SER A 190 2.26 8.12 32.01
N ASP A 191 2.04 7.42 33.10
CA ASP A 191 2.58 6.09 33.38
C ASP A 191 1.73 4.99 32.71
N MET A 192 1.80 4.93 31.37
CA MET A 192 1.09 3.96 30.56
C MET A 192 1.87 2.64 30.48
N ARG A 193 1.17 1.51 30.73
CA ARG A 193 1.79 0.19 30.78
C ARG A 193 1.26 -0.80 29.74
N GLY A 194 0.08 -0.57 29.15
CA GLY A 194 -0.49 -1.47 28.16
C GLY A 194 -1.69 -0.90 27.44
N TYR A 195 -1.91 -1.42 26.23
CA TYR A 195 -3.05 -1.09 25.37
C TYR A 195 -3.62 -2.36 24.75
N PHE A 196 -4.91 -2.62 24.97
CA PHE A 196 -5.61 -3.78 24.49
C PHE A 196 -6.78 -3.37 23.60
N VAL A 197 -6.79 -3.93 22.37
CA VAL A 197 -7.88 -3.72 21.42
C VAL A 197 -9.08 -4.58 21.79
N TRP A 198 -10.27 -4.00 21.87
CA TRP A 198 -11.53 -4.74 21.90
C TRP A 198 -12.08 -4.85 20.48
N SER A 199 -12.08 -6.04 19.86
CA SER A 199 -11.71 -7.34 20.41
C SER A 199 -10.88 -8.13 19.38
N LEU A 200 -10.25 -9.20 19.78
CA LEU A 200 -9.48 -10.05 18.87
C LEU A 200 -10.36 -10.68 17.78
N ILE A 201 -11.49 -11.26 18.18
CA ILE A 201 -12.45 -11.93 17.28
C ILE A 201 -13.83 -11.29 17.45
N ASP A 202 -14.70 -11.46 16.46
CA ASP A 202 -16.10 -11.07 16.61
C ASP A 202 -16.77 -11.90 17.71
N LEU A 203 -17.51 -11.21 18.57
CA LEU A 203 -18.13 -11.78 19.76
C LEU A 203 -19.64 -11.54 19.75
N TYR A 204 -20.34 -12.12 20.74
CA TYR A 204 -21.68 -11.72 21.11
C TYR A 204 -21.60 -10.43 21.93
N GLU A 205 -22.05 -9.33 21.37
CA GLU A 205 -22.04 -8.02 22.05
C GLU A 205 -23.26 -7.88 22.97
N ILE A 206 -23.03 -7.57 24.24
CA ILE A 206 -24.05 -7.61 25.31
C ILE A 206 -25.30 -6.77 24.96
N THR A 207 -25.14 -5.62 24.32
CA THR A 207 -26.23 -4.69 24.04
C THR A 207 -26.89 -4.91 22.68
N VAL A 208 -26.18 -5.48 21.70
CA VAL A 208 -26.61 -5.56 20.29
C VAL A 208 -26.49 -6.95 19.67
N GLY A 209 -26.07 -7.95 20.45
CA GLY A 209 -25.98 -9.34 20.01
C GLY A 209 -24.93 -9.55 18.92
N TYR A 210 -25.30 -10.26 17.84
CA TYR A 210 -24.44 -10.56 16.69
C TYR A 210 -24.59 -9.55 15.54
N THR A 211 -25.36 -8.47 15.72
CA THR A 211 -25.59 -7.47 14.65
C THR A 211 -24.42 -6.54 14.46
N THR A 212 -23.59 -6.42 15.48
CA THR A 212 -22.41 -5.52 15.51
C THR A 212 -21.16 -6.31 15.80
N SER A 213 -20.05 -5.87 15.27
CA SER A 213 -18.77 -6.53 15.29
C SER A 213 -17.69 -5.57 15.76
N PHE A 214 -16.90 -5.95 16.77
CA PHE A 214 -15.70 -5.24 17.22
C PHE A 214 -14.41 -6.00 16.88
N GLY A 215 -14.51 -7.27 16.50
CA GLY A 215 -13.36 -8.14 16.29
C GLY A 215 -12.45 -7.71 15.15
N MET A 216 -11.16 -7.87 15.33
CA MET A 216 -10.16 -7.82 14.25
C MET A 216 -10.23 -9.05 13.35
N TYR A 217 -10.74 -10.18 13.84
CA TYR A 217 -11.05 -11.37 13.05
C TYR A 217 -12.55 -11.54 12.93
N TYR A 218 -13.01 -11.70 11.70
CA TYR A 218 -14.40 -12.07 11.41
C TYR A 218 -14.68 -13.49 11.86
N VAL A 219 -15.84 -13.70 12.48
CA VAL A 219 -16.36 -15.03 12.85
C VAL A 219 -17.65 -15.28 12.09
N ASN A 220 -17.68 -16.32 11.25
CA ASN A 220 -18.93 -16.74 10.60
C ASN A 220 -19.84 -17.47 11.60
N PHE A 221 -20.79 -16.76 12.18
CA PHE A 221 -21.72 -17.34 13.16
C PHE A 221 -22.76 -18.28 12.54
N SER A 222 -22.94 -18.25 11.22
CA SER A 222 -23.82 -19.19 10.50
C SER A 222 -23.12 -20.53 10.17
N ASP A 223 -21.79 -20.56 10.22
CA ASP A 223 -21.00 -21.79 10.02
C ASP A 223 -20.90 -22.57 11.33
N PRO A 224 -21.28 -23.85 11.38
CA PRO A 224 -21.12 -24.71 12.58
C PRO A 224 -19.67 -24.75 13.07
N GLY A 225 -18.68 -24.68 12.17
CA GLY A 225 -17.26 -24.64 12.49
C GLY A 225 -16.75 -23.27 12.97
N ARG A 226 -17.61 -22.25 12.96
CA ARG A 226 -17.24 -20.85 13.35
C ARG A 226 -15.94 -20.40 12.68
N LYS A 227 -15.83 -20.59 11.37
CA LYS A 227 -14.65 -20.19 10.59
C LYS A 227 -14.27 -18.73 10.90
N ARG A 228 -12.98 -18.50 11.09
CA ARG A 228 -12.42 -17.18 11.37
C ARG A 228 -11.60 -16.69 10.17
N SER A 229 -11.73 -15.40 9.86
CA SER A 229 -10.98 -14.76 8.78
C SER A 229 -10.38 -13.45 9.29
N PRO A 230 -9.11 -13.16 9.03
CA PRO A 230 -8.51 -11.88 9.42
C PRO A 230 -9.17 -10.74 8.66
N LYS A 231 -9.45 -9.64 9.35
CA LYS A 231 -9.83 -8.37 8.77
C LYS A 231 -8.58 -7.52 8.50
N LEU A 232 -8.74 -6.42 7.78
CA LEU A 232 -7.64 -5.47 7.52
C LEU A 232 -6.99 -5.00 8.83
N SER A 233 -7.80 -4.71 9.84
CA SER A 233 -7.32 -4.29 11.17
C SER A 233 -6.42 -5.32 11.84
N ALA A 234 -6.66 -6.63 11.66
CA ALA A 234 -5.78 -7.68 12.17
C ALA A 234 -4.42 -7.65 11.49
N SER A 235 -4.41 -7.49 10.17
CA SER A 235 -3.17 -7.42 9.38
C SER A 235 -2.37 -6.17 9.73
N TRP A 236 -3.04 -5.02 9.84
CA TRP A 236 -2.43 -3.75 10.23
C TRP A 236 -1.86 -3.82 11.66
N TYR A 237 -2.65 -4.27 12.65
CA TYR A 237 -2.22 -4.36 14.04
C TYR A 237 -1.07 -5.36 14.24
N THR A 238 -1.11 -6.47 13.50
CA THR A 238 0.03 -7.42 13.46
C THR A 238 1.30 -6.74 12.93
N GLY A 239 1.19 -5.92 11.89
CA GLY A 239 2.32 -5.13 11.37
C GLY A 239 2.83 -4.12 12.40
N PHE A 240 1.92 -3.44 13.09
CA PHE A 240 2.25 -2.47 14.15
C PHE A 240 2.95 -3.12 15.36
N LEU A 241 2.52 -4.32 15.77
CA LEU A 241 3.12 -5.05 16.91
C LEU A 241 4.43 -5.75 16.58
N LYS A 242 4.76 -5.91 15.30
CA LYS A 242 6.07 -6.47 14.91
C LYS A 242 7.15 -5.42 15.16
N ASP A 243 8.27 -5.90 15.71
CA ASP A 243 9.42 -5.07 15.99
C ASP A 243 9.79 -4.18 14.80
N ALA A 244 10.28 -3.01 15.09
CA ALA A 244 10.96 -2.17 14.14
C ALA A 244 11.94 -2.99 13.29
N PHE A 245 11.84 -2.84 11.99
CA PHE A 245 12.76 -3.51 11.08
C PHE A 245 13.75 -2.52 10.46
N THR A 246 14.92 -3.02 10.15
CA THR A 246 16.02 -2.29 9.53
C THR A 246 16.45 -2.97 8.23
N ARG A 247 17.35 -2.37 7.47
CA ARG A 247 17.98 -3.03 6.31
C ARG A 247 18.61 -4.37 6.68
N ASN A 248 19.15 -4.50 7.90
CA ASN A 248 19.86 -5.70 8.38
C ASN A 248 18.95 -6.90 8.66
N ASP A 249 17.62 -6.70 8.72
CA ASP A 249 16.66 -7.80 8.88
C ASP A 249 16.39 -8.56 7.57
N PHE A 250 16.87 -8.01 6.45
CA PHE A 250 16.79 -8.64 5.13
C PHE A 250 18.04 -9.47 4.82
N PRO A 251 17.95 -10.50 3.96
CA PRO A 251 19.11 -11.22 3.48
C PRO A 251 20.18 -10.27 2.92
N GLU A 252 21.46 -10.64 3.08
CA GLU A 252 22.58 -9.80 2.65
C GLU A 252 22.55 -9.56 1.12
N ASP A 253 22.12 -10.56 0.35
CA ASP A 253 21.97 -10.51 -1.10
C ASP A 253 20.65 -9.91 -1.59
N PHE A 254 19.73 -9.55 -0.69
CA PHE A 254 18.50 -8.83 -1.04
C PHE A 254 18.84 -7.44 -1.58
N LEU A 255 18.21 -7.04 -2.68
CA LEU A 255 18.51 -5.77 -3.36
C LEU A 255 17.44 -4.71 -3.11
N PHE A 256 17.85 -3.57 -2.56
CA PHE A 256 17.04 -2.37 -2.52
C PHE A 256 17.44 -1.40 -3.62
N GLY A 257 16.45 -0.93 -4.38
CA GLY A 257 16.68 -0.07 -5.52
C GLY A 257 15.57 0.95 -5.76
N ALA A 258 15.72 1.65 -6.87
CA ALA A 258 14.67 2.48 -7.45
C ALA A 258 14.63 2.26 -8.97
N ALA A 259 13.50 2.62 -9.60
CA ALA A 259 13.24 2.36 -10.99
C ALA A 259 12.89 3.62 -11.79
N THR A 260 13.13 3.57 -13.10
CA THR A 260 12.66 4.50 -14.13
C THR A 260 12.41 3.76 -15.44
N SER A 261 11.84 4.44 -16.44
CA SER A 261 11.77 3.95 -17.83
C SER A 261 12.29 4.98 -18.83
N ALA A 262 12.74 4.51 -19.98
CA ALA A 262 13.37 5.34 -20.99
C ALA A 262 12.50 6.53 -21.43
N TYR A 263 11.28 6.26 -21.88
CA TYR A 263 10.38 7.31 -22.37
C TYR A 263 10.00 8.33 -21.28
N GLN A 264 9.85 7.89 -20.05
CA GLN A 264 9.42 8.73 -18.93
C GLN A 264 10.56 9.58 -18.34
N TRP A 265 11.81 9.19 -18.56
CA TRP A 265 12.99 9.78 -17.92
C TRP A 265 13.93 10.48 -18.87
N GLU A 266 14.28 9.85 -20.03
CA GLU A 266 15.38 10.28 -20.88
C GLU A 266 15.13 11.65 -21.53
N GLY A 267 13.97 11.85 -22.15
CA GLY A 267 13.75 12.97 -23.06
C GLY A 267 14.61 12.85 -24.33
N ALA A 268 15.07 14.00 -24.84
CA ALA A 268 15.95 14.07 -26.03
C ALA A 268 15.42 13.21 -27.20
N VAL A 269 14.11 13.34 -27.49
CA VAL A 269 13.40 12.44 -28.42
C VAL A 269 13.85 12.58 -29.87
N ASP A 270 14.30 13.76 -30.28
CA ASP A 270 14.78 14.10 -31.61
C ASP A 270 16.31 14.19 -31.73
N GLU A 271 17.02 13.73 -30.67
CA GLU A 271 18.46 13.87 -30.60
C GLU A 271 19.20 12.58 -30.95
N ASP A 272 20.42 12.76 -31.48
CA ASP A 272 21.42 11.74 -31.67
C ASP A 272 20.94 10.52 -32.48
N GLY A 273 20.01 10.75 -33.42
CA GLY A 273 19.55 9.72 -34.34
C GLY A 273 18.51 8.75 -33.77
N ARG A 274 17.89 9.08 -32.63
CA ARG A 274 16.69 8.37 -32.16
C ARG A 274 15.55 8.57 -33.16
N THR A 275 14.75 7.55 -33.39
CA THR A 275 13.51 7.63 -34.17
C THR A 275 12.28 7.55 -33.28
N PRO A 276 11.07 7.92 -33.76
CA PRO A 276 9.88 7.86 -32.94
C PRO A 276 9.54 6.46 -32.46
N SER A 277 9.08 6.36 -31.22
CA SER A 277 8.33 5.22 -30.69
C SER A 277 6.82 5.47 -30.82
N VAL A 278 6.04 4.44 -30.58
CA VAL A 278 4.55 4.54 -30.52
C VAL A 278 4.10 5.59 -29.49
N TRP A 279 4.88 5.81 -28.43
CA TRP A 279 4.58 6.83 -27.41
C TRP A 279 4.76 8.25 -27.90
N ASP A 280 5.77 8.52 -28.68
CA ASP A 280 5.98 9.85 -29.26
C ASP A 280 4.78 10.27 -30.11
N THR A 281 4.26 9.34 -30.90
CA THR A 281 3.09 9.58 -31.73
C THR A 281 1.81 9.72 -30.92
N THR A 282 1.62 8.91 -29.86
CA THR A 282 0.40 8.88 -29.07
C THR A 282 0.28 10.07 -28.12
N SER A 283 1.37 10.42 -27.44
CA SER A 283 1.35 11.46 -26.41
C SER A 283 0.99 12.83 -26.99
N HIS A 284 1.43 13.10 -28.24
CA HIS A 284 1.06 14.33 -28.95
C HIS A 284 -0.44 14.42 -29.28
N CYS A 285 -1.15 13.30 -29.32
CA CYS A 285 -2.60 13.27 -29.56
C CYS A 285 -3.44 13.33 -28.30
N TYR A 286 -2.86 13.03 -27.13
CA TYR A 286 -3.57 12.93 -25.85
C TYR A 286 -3.19 14.11 -24.94
N ASN A 287 -4.05 15.11 -24.77
CA ASN A 287 -3.89 16.27 -23.86
C ASN A 287 -2.68 17.20 -24.07
N GLY A 288 -1.89 17.06 -25.13
CA GLY A 288 -0.72 17.92 -25.41
C GLY A 288 0.45 17.77 -24.43
N SER A 289 0.40 16.79 -23.50
CA SER A 289 1.49 16.47 -22.58
C SER A 289 2.29 15.30 -23.15
N ASN A 290 3.60 15.42 -23.22
CA ASN A 290 4.50 14.43 -23.84
C ASN A 290 5.79 14.24 -23.04
N GLY A 291 6.54 13.18 -23.38
CA GLY A 291 7.85 12.88 -22.81
C GLY A 291 9.05 13.44 -23.55
N ASP A 292 8.86 14.42 -24.44
CA ASP A 292 9.91 14.89 -25.35
C ASP A 292 11.17 15.37 -24.62
N VAL A 293 10.97 16.06 -23.51
CA VAL A 293 12.05 16.49 -22.61
C VAL A 293 12.08 15.64 -21.34
N ALA A 294 10.92 15.18 -20.88
CA ALA A 294 10.77 14.43 -19.64
C ALA A 294 11.60 15.04 -18.48
N CYS A 295 12.46 14.23 -17.86
CA CYS A 295 13.38 14.66 -16.81
C CYS A 295 14.75 15.10 -17.36
N ASP A 296 14.92 15.08 -18.67
CA ASP A 296 16.20 15.33 -19.32
C ASP A 296 17.30 14.36 -18.85
N GLY A 297 16.91 13.12 -18.59
CA GLY A 297 17.82 12.08 -18.08
C GLY A 297 18.95 11.75 -19.05
N TYR A 298 18.71 11.91 -20.34
CA TYR A 298 19.72 11.72 -21.38
C TYR A 298 20.97 12.59 -21.15
N HIS A 299 20.80 13.83 -20.76
CA HIS A 299 21.90 14.75 -20.46
C HIS A 299 22.31 14.71 -18.97
N LYS A 300 21.37 14.42 -18.06
CA LYS A 300 21.55 14.55 -16.61
C LYS A 300 21.79 13.23 -15.87
N TYR A 301 21.99 12.12 -16.57
CA TYR A 301 22.17 10.82 -15.91
C TYR A 301 23.28 10.80 -14.84
N LYS A 302 24.36 11.58 -15.03
CA LYS A 302 25.44 11.65 -14.02
C LYS A 302 25.00 12.33 -12.73
N GLU A 303 24.18 13.39 -12.86
CA GLU A 303 23.58 14.07 -11.71
C GLU A 303 22.65 13.09 -10.97
N ASP A 304 21.79 12.39 -11.71
CA ASP A 304 20.86 11.42 -11.14
C ASP A 304 21.58 10.24 -10.48
N VAL A 305 22.62 9.67 -11.10
CA VAL A 305 23.43 8.59 -10.51
C VAL A 305 24.15 9.05 -9.24
N LYS A 306 24.62 10.31 -9.19
CA LYS A 306 25.19 10.88 -7.98
C LYS A 306 24.17 10.92 -6.83
N LEU A 307 22.92 11.35 -7.09
CA LEU A 307 21.85 11.34 -6.10
C LEU A 307 21.54 9.92 -5.62
N MET A 308 21.56 8.92 -6.52
CA MET A 308 21.38 7.51 -6.17
C MET A 308 22.49 7.00 -5.23
N ALA A 309 23.74 7.34 -5.53
CA ALA A 309 24.89 6.99 -4.70
C ALA A 309 24.83 7.66 -3.32
N GLU A 310 24.46 8.94 -3.27
CA GLU A 310 24.28 9.67 -2.01
C GLU A 310 23.17 9.06 -1.15
N MET A 311 22.10 8.56 -1.79
CA MET A 311 21.02 7.81 -1.12
C MET A 311 21.49 6.46 -0.59
N GLY A 312 22.51 5.84 -1.20
CA GLY A 312 22.97 4.49 -0.88
C GLY A 312 22.20 3.39 -1.60
N LEU A 313 21.67 3.68 -2.81
CA LEU A 313 20.99 2.66 -3.62
C LEU A 313 21.93 1.52 -3.99
N GLU A 314 21.45 0.29 -3.81
CA GLU A 314 22.19 -0.93 -4.16
C GLU A 314 22.02 -1.33 -5.63
N ALA A 315 20.84 -0.95 -6.21
CA ALA A 315 20.52 -1.25 -7.60
C ALA A 315 19.64 -0.13 -8.22
N PHE A 316 19.79 0.05 -9.53
CA PHE A 316 18.93 0.94 -10.30
C PHE A 316 18.34 0.21 -11.51
N ARG A 317 17.00 0.25 -11.64
CA ARG A 317 16.29 -0.33 -12.76
C ARG A 317 15.92 0.76 -13.76
N PHE A 318 16.29 0.54 -15.02
CA PHE A 318 15.96 1.42 -16.14
C PHE A 318 15.68 0.58 -17.39
N SER A 319 15.04 1.17 -18.39
CA SER A 319 14.85 0.50 -19.68
C SER A 319 15.75 1.07 -20.76
N ILE A 320 15.99 0.28 -21.80
CA ILE A 320 16.68 0.71 -23.00
C ILE A 320 15.63 1.12 -24.04
N SER A 321 15.68 2.37 -24.52
CA SER A 321 14.83 2.79 -25.63
C SER A 321 15.25 2.07 -26.91
N TRP A 322 14.37 1.17 -27.38
CA TRP A 322 14.63 0.42 -28.59
C TRP A 322 14.91 1.34 -29.79
N PRO A 323 14.09 2.39 -30.09
CA PRO A 323 14.36 3.28 -31.20
C PRO A 323 15.58 4.20 -30.99
N ARG A 324 16.09 4.36 -29.77
CA ARG A 324 17.37 5.05 -29.55
C ARG A 324 18.55 4.17 -29.88
N LEU A 325 18.48 2.88 -29.52
CA LEU A 325 19.57 1.93 -29.75
C LEU A 325 19.58 1.40 -31.19
N ILE A 326 18.42 1.07 -31.74
CA ILE A 326 18.25 0.59 -33.12
C ILE A 326 17.11 1.38 -33.76
N PRO A 327 17.44 2.49 -34.42
CA PRO A 327 16.46 3.29 -35.17
C PRO A 327 15.64 2.42 -36.13
N ASN A 328 14.36 2.69 -36.24
CA ASN A 328 13.43 1.90 -37.04
C ASN A 328 13.26 0.41 -36.61
N GLY A 329 13.76 0.03 -35.43
CA GLY A 329 13.61 -1.29 -34.84
C GLY A 329 14.52 -2.38 -35.41
N ARG A 330 15.08 -2.16 -36.58
CA ARG A 330 15.98 -3.07 -37.33
C ARG A 330 17.15 -2.31 -37.95
N GLY A 331 18.16 -3.06 -38.36
CA GLY A 331 19.31 -2.50 -39.08
C GLY A 331 20.47 -2.13 -38.16
N PRO A 332 21.27 -1.12 -38.53
CA PRO A 332 22.47 -0.79 -37.80
C PRO A 332 22.18 -0.22 -36.40
N ILE A 333 23.06 -0.53 -35.46
CA ILE A 333 23.05 0.08 -34.13
C ILE A 333 23.39 1.56 -34.25
N ASN A 334 22.64 2.41 -33.57
CA ASN A 334 22.96 3.82 -33.44
C ASN A 334 24.17 4.01 -32.50
N PRO A 335 25.31 4.51 -32.98
CA PRO A 335 26.52 4.60 -32.17
C PRO A 335 26.38 5.55 -30.96
N LYS A 336 25.59 6.61 -31.12
CA LYS A 336 25.39 7.60 -30.04
C LYS A 336 24.44 7.04 -28.96
N GLY A 337 23.35 6.35 -29.36
CA GLY A 337 22.49 5.64 -28.43
C GLY A 337 23.22 4.54 -27.66
N LEU A 338 24.07 3.77 -28.35
CA LEU A 338 24.91 2.76 -27.73
C LEU A 338 25.88 3.38 -26.70
N LEU A 339 26.51 4.50 -27.06
CA LEU A 339 27.45 5.19 -26.18
C LEU A 339 26.76 5.72 -24.93
N PHE A 340 25.55 6.28 -25.04
CA PHE A 340 24.76 6.74 -23.92
C PHE A 340 24.55 5.62 -22.88
N TYR A 341 24.03 4.46 -23.30
CA TYR A 341 23.78 3.36 -22.39
C TYR A 341 25.06 2.76 -21.80
N LYS A 342 26.15 2.68 -22.57
CA LYS A 342 27.46 2.27 -22.04
C LYS A 342 27.96 3.22 -20.96
N ASN A 343 27.79 4.53 -21.17
CA ASN A 343 28.18 5.53 -20.20
C ASN A 343 27.33 5.49 -18.94
N LEU A 344 25.99 5.34 -19.07
CA LEU A 344 25.07 5.20 -17.93
C LEU A 344 25.43 3.95 -17.07
N ILE A 345 25.59 2.80 -17.71
CA ILE A 345 25.96 1.55 -17.04
C ILE A 345 27.32 1.67 -16.35
N LYS A 346 28.30 2.26 -17.01
CA LYS A 346 29.62 2.50 -16.43
C LYS A 346 29.54 3.44 -15.23
N GLU A 347 28.75 4.49 -15.30
CA GLU A 347 28.57 5.44 -14.20
C GLU A 347 27.92 4.77 -12.99
N LEU A 348 26.83 4.00 -13.17
CA LEU A 348 26.18 3.23 -12.10
C LEU A 348 27.18 2.29 -11.42
N ARG A 349 27.94 1.51 -12.20
CA ARG A 349 28.93 0.58 -11.66
C ARG A 349 30.07 1.28 -10.94
N SER A 350 30.51 2.45 -11.42
CA SER A 350 31.54 3.24 -10.75
C SER A 350 31.15 3.67 -9.35
N GLN A 351 29.83 3.83 -9.11
CA GLN A 351 29.24 4.15 -7.81
C GLN A 351 28.82 2.90 -7.01
N GLY A 352 29.12 1.68 -7.47
CA GLY A 352 28.73 0.44 -6.81
C GLY A 352 27.25 0.05 -6.99
N ILE A 353 26.50 0.75 -7.84
CA ILE A 353 25.07 0.51 -8.09
C ILE A 353 24.93 -0.57 -9.16
N LYS A 354 24.18 -1.64 -8.86
CA LYS A 354 23.93 -2.74 -9.80
C LYS A 354 22.87 -2.33 -10.83
N PRO A 355 23.16 -2.38 -12.15
CA PRO A 355 22.16 -2.11 -13.16
C PRO A 355 21.22 -3.31 -13.30
N HIS A 356 19.89 -3.03 -13.28
CA HIS A 356 18.83 -3.94 -13.68
C HIS A 356 18.19 -3.38 -14.94
N VAL A 357 18.35 -4.05 -16.07
CA VAL A 357 17.92 -3.51 -17.36
C VAL A 357 16.63 -4.16 -17.82
N THR A 358 15.65 -3.34 -18.17
CA THR A 358 14.44 -3.73 -18.88
C THR A 358 14.64 -3.50 -20.37
N LEU A 359 14.44 -4.54 -21.20
CA LEU A 359 14.62 -4.44 -22.64
C LEU A 359 13.49 -3.64 -23.29
N TYR A 360 12.24 -3.88 -22.90
CA TYR A 360 11.06 -3.25 -23.47
C TYR A 360 10.15 -2.67 -22.39
N HIS A 361 9.97 -1.34 -22.41
CA HIS A 361 9.06 -0.61 -21.53
C HIS A 361 8.12 0.27 -22.35
N TYR A 362 7.30 -0.36 -23.20
CA TYR A 362 6.21 0.23 -23.99
C TYR A 362 6.62 1.06 -25.21
N ASP A 363 7.89 1.36 -25.41
CA ASP A 363 8.42 2.24 -26.45
C ASP A 363 8.82 1.50 -27.72
N LEU A 364 7.84 0.79 -28.32
CA LEU A 364 8.02 0.11 -29.61
C LEU A 364 8.38 1.12 -30.69
N PRO A 365 9.41 0.86 -31.55
CA PRO A 365 9.65 1.69 -32.71
C PRO A 365 8.41 1.84 -33.58
N GLN A 366 8.02 3.09 -33.88
CA GLN A 366 6.80 3.37 -34.69
C GLN A 366 6.82 2.67 -36.04
N SER A 367 7.99 2.54 -36.65
CA SER A 367 8.17 1.84 -37.91
C SER A 367 7.74 0.37 -37.89
N LEU A 368 7.92 -0.34 -36.77
CA LEU A 368 7.48 -1.74 -36.64
C LEU A 368 5.96 -1.83 -36.45
N GLU A 369 5.39 -0.85 -35.76
CA GLU A 369 3.93 -0.71 -35.64
C GLU A 369 3.30 -0.44 -37.01
N ASP A 370 3.85 0.51 -37.78
CA ASP A 370 3.37 0.92 -39.09
C ASP A 370 3.50 -0.20 -40.13
N GLU A 371 4.57 -1.01 -40.07
CA GLU A 371 4.84 -2.07 -41.03
C GLU A 371 3.89 -3.27 -40.89
N TYR A 372 3.69 -3.74 -39.62
CA TYR A 372 2.97 -5.00 -39.41
C TYR A 372 2.08 -5.05 -38.15
N GLY A 373 1.88 -3.94 -37.45
CA GLY A 373 1.01 -3.85 -36.28
C GLY A 373 1.65 -4.33 -34.96
N GLY A 374 2.96 -4.30 -34.88
CA GLY A 374 3.71 -4.54 -33.64
C GLY A 374 3.41 -5.91 -33.01
N TRP A 375 2.97 -5.93 -31.75
CA TRP A 375 2.82 -7.16 -30.97
C TRP A 375 1.71 -8.09 -31.43
N ILE A 376 0.78 -7.66 -32.29
CA ILE A 376 -0.25 -8.56 -32.86
C ILE A 376 0.30 -9.45 -33.98
N ASN A 377 1.51 -9.21 -34.46
CA ASN A 377 2.14 -9.99 -35.53
C ASN A 377 3.33 -10.79 -35.01
N ARG A 378 3.45 -12.04 -35.41
CA ARG A 378 4.55 -12.93 -35.00
C ARG A 378 5.96 -12.48 -35.43
N LYS A 379 6.07 -11.58 -36.42
CA LYS A 379 7.37 -11.00 -36.82
C LYS A 379 8.07 -10.29 -35.68
N ILE A 380 7.31 -9.73 -34.70
CA ILE A 380 7.86 -9.05 -33.53
C ILE A 380 8.78 -9.96 -32.71
N ILE A 381 8.56 -11.28 -32.73
CA ILE A 381 9.37 -12.25 -31.97
C ILE A 381 10.81 -12.23 -32.48
N GLU A 382 11.00 -12.22 -33.79
CA GLU A 382 12.33 -12.18 -34.40
C GLU A 382 13.00 -10.83 -34.17
N ASP A 383 12.26 -9.74 -34.39
CA ASP A 383 12.78 -8.37 -34.20
C ASP A 383 13.17 -8.09 -32.75
N PHE A 384 12.32 -8.50 -31.81
CA PHE A 384 12.61 -8.36 -30.39
C PHE A 384 13.82 -9.22 -29.96
N THR A 385 13.92 -10.43 -30.50
CA THR A 385 15.07 -11.32 -30.23
C THR A 385 16.38 -10.72 -30.76
N ALA A 386 16.34 -10.11 -31.96
CA ALA A 386 17.50 -9.44 -32.53
C ALA A 386 17.92 -8.20 -31.71
N PHE A 387 16.94 -7.41 -31.25
CA PHE A 387 17.19 -6.30 -30.32
C PHE A 387 17.80 -6.78 -28.99
N ALA A 388 17.25 -7.85 -28.42
CA ALA A 388 17.78 -8.47 -27.20
C ALA A 388 19.21 -8.97 -27.37
N ASP A 389 19.54 -9.60 -28.54
CA ASP A 389 20.91 -10.05 -28.85
C ASP A 389 21.91 -8.91 -28.85
N VAL A 390 21.53 -7.75 -29.39
CA VAL A 390 22.36 -6.53 -29.34
C VAL A 390 22.58 -6.11 -27.89
N CYS A 391 21.53 -6.04 -27.07
CA CYS A 391 21.65 -5.63 -25.68
C CYS A 391 22.55 -6.58 -24.87
N PHE A 392 22.36 -7.89 -25.02
CA PHE A 392 23.18 -8.88 -24.31
C PHE A 392 24.65 -8.82 -24.72
N ARG A 393 24.90 -8.64 -26.01
CA ARG A 393 26.28 -8.53 -26.55
C ARG A 393 26.97 -7.27 -26.06
N GLU A 394 26.29 -6.13 -26.07
CA GLU A 394 26.90 -4.84 -25.82
C GLU A 394 26.99 -4.47 -24.33
N PHE A 395 26.08 -5.00 -23.49
CA PHE A 395 25.96 -4.59 -22.09
C PHE A 395 26.08 -5.77 -21.08
N GLY A 396 26.00 -7.02 -21.53
CA GLY A 396 25.82 -8.17 -20.64
C GLY A 396 27.02 -8.49 -19.75
N ASP A 397 28.22 -8.00 -20.07
CA ASP A 397 29.37 -8.15 -19.18
C ASP A 397 29.17 -7.33 -17.89
N ASP A 398 28.45 -6.23 -17.97
CA ASP A 398 28.18 -5.30 -16.88
C ASP A 398 26.79 -5.45 -16.25
N VAL A 399 25.81 -5.99 -16.99
CA VAL A 399 24.42 -6.17 -16.55
C VAL A 399 24.17 -7.65 -16.20
N LYS A 400 23.71 -7.90 -14.97
CA LYS A 400 23.42 -9.25 -14.47
C LYS A 400 21.94 -9.55 -14.27
N LEU A 401 21.08 -8.53 -14.35
CA LEU A 401 19.64 -8.66 -14.18
C LEU A 401 18.92 -8.06 -15.39
N TRP A 402 18.15 -8.92 -16.08
CA TRP A 402 17.43 -8.57 -17.28
C TRP A 402 15.94 -8.81 -17.13
N THR A 403 15.14 -7.79 -17.34
CA THR A 403 13.69 -7.94 -17.56
C THR A 403 13.42 -7.78 -19.05
N THR A 404 12.76 -8.75 -19.66
CA THR A 404 12.51 -8.70 -21.10
C THR A 404 11.43 -7.68 -21.46
N ILE A 405 10.24 -7.82 -20.86
CA ILE A 405 9.07 -7.00 -21.15
C ILE A 405 8.48 -6.51 -19.83
N ASN A 406 8.22 -5.21 -19.75
CA ASN A 406 7.54 -4.62 -18.61
C ASN A 406 6.03 -4.85 -18.68
N GLU A 407 5.43 -5.30 -17.56
CA GLU A 407 3.97 -5.42 -17.36
C GLU A 407 3.21 -6.05 -18.54
N ALA A 408 3.69 -7.17 -19.06
CA ALA A 408 3.15 -7.77 -20.28
C ALA A 408 1.61 -7.91 -20.28
N THR A 409 1.01 -8.27 -19.12
CA THR A 409 -0.44 -8.42 -18.99
C THR A 409 -1.17 -7.10 -19.22
N ILE A 410 -0.79 -6.05 -18.44
CA ILE A 410 -1.52 -4.77 -18.48
C ILE A 410 -1.25 -4.03 -19.78
N PHE A 411 -0.04 -4.16 -20.33
CA PHE A 411 0.29 -3.58 -21.63
C PHE A 411 -0.57 -4.18 -22.75
N ALA A 412 -0.72 -5.51 -22.82
CA ALA A 412 -1.56 -6.16 -23.80
C ALA A 412 -3.04 -5.74 -23.67
N ILE A 413 -3.55 -5.62 -22.43
CA ILE A 413 -4.93 -5.16 -22.16
C ILE A 413 -5.10 -3.70 -22.55
N ALA A 414 -4.19 -2.83 -22.13
CA ALA A 414 -4.33 -1.39 -22.32
C ALA A 414 -4.13 -0.96 -23.78
N THR A 415 -3.24 -1.63 -24.51
CA THR A 415 -2.91 -1.27 -25.91
C THR A 415 -3.84 -1.91 -26.91
N TYR A 416 -4.16 -3.19 -26.75
CA TYR A 416 -4.92 -4.00 -27.72
C TYR A 416 -6.31 -4.39 -27.21
N GLY A 417 -6.67 -4.06 -25.97
CA GLY A 417 -7.98 -4.28 -25.37
C GLY A 417 -8.90 -3.07 -25.48
N GLU A 418 -10.03 -3.15 -24.79
CA GLU A 418 -11.03 -2.08 -24.79
C GLU A 418 -10.65 -0.87 -23.93
N GLY A 419 -10.89 0.33 -24.46
CA GLY A 419 -11.06 1.57 -23.71
C GLY A 419 -9.81 2.39 -23.42
N MET A 420 -8.63 1.83 -23.37
CA MET A 420 -7.40 2.59 -23.22
C MET A 420 -6.59 2.53 -24.52
N LYS A 421 -6.77 3.52 -25.38
CA LYS A 421 -6.02 3.61 -26.65
C LYS A 421 -4.59 4.11 -26.39
N PHE A 422 -3.80 3.34 -25.63
CA PHE A 422 -2.38 3.61 -25.49
C PHE A 422 -1.69 3.22 -26.81
N GLY A 423 -1.07 4.17 -27.46
CA GLY A 423 -0.26 3.93 -28.65
C GLY A 423 -0.92 4.20 -30.00
N HIS A 424 -2.22 4.56 -30.06
CA HIS A 424 -2.88 4.79 -31.34
C HIS A 424 -3.72 6.07 -31.38
N CYS A 425 -3.18 7.13 -31.98
CA CYS A 425 -3.94 8.35 -32.32
C CYS A 425 -4.81 8.17 -33.54
N THR A 426 -4.48 7.22 -34.40
CA THR A 426 -5.29 6.83 -35.54
C THR A 426 -5.77 5.41 -35.33
N PRO A 427 -6.99 5.06 -35.81
CA PRO A 427 -7.33 3.66 -35.96
C PRO A 427 -6.22 3.03 -36.80
N SER A 428 -5.40 2.17 -36.21
CA SER A 428 -4.42 1.45 -36.98
C SER A 428 -5.18 0.74 -38.12
N LYS A 429 -4.59 0.62 -39.29
CA LYS A 429 -5.17 -0.14 -40.41
C LYS A 429 -5.49 -1.58 -40.00
N PHE A 430 -5.02 -2.00 -38.86
CA PHE A 430 -5.12 -3.34 -38.27
C PHE A 430 -6.08 -3.43 -37.09
N ASN A 431 -6.52 -2.29 -36.49
CA ASN A 431 -7.48 -2.29 -35.39
C ASN A 431 -8.92 -2.33 -35.87
N ASN A 432 -9.37 -3.49 -36.31
CA ASN A 432 -10.76 -3.77 -36.67
C ASN A 432 -11.61 -4.21 -35.46
N CYS A 433 -11.41 -3.60 -34.28
CA CYS A 433 -12.32 -3.79 -33.13
C CYS A 433 -13.71 -3.16 -33.34
N SER A 434 -13.93 -2.42 -34.45
CA SER A 434 -15.17 -1.65 -34.66
C SER A 434 -16.36 -2.47 -35.16
N THR A 435 -16.19 -3.71 -35.59
CA THR A 435 -17.28 -4.44 -36.24
C THR A 435 -17.43 -5.93 -35.93
N SER A 436 -16.58 -6.55 -35.14
CA SER A 436 -16.72 -7.97 -34.84
C SER A 436 -16.45 -8.35 -33.38
N ASN A 437 -17.14 -9.18 -32.99
CA ASN A 437 -17.41 -10.05 -31.83
C ASN A 437 -16.24 -10.52 -30.96
N SER A 438 -14.99 -10.05 -31.08
CA SER A 438 -13.92 -10.52 -30.19
C SER A 438 -12.68 -9.64 -30.22
N CYS A 439 -12.27 -9.11 -29.08
CA CYS A 439 -10.92 -8.60 -28.88
C CYS A 439 -9.93 -9.78 -28.80
N THR A 440 -9.62 -10.38 -29.93
CA THR A 440 -8.59 -11.43 -30.02
C THR A 440 -7.19 -10.86 -29.99
N GLU A 441 -7.03 -9.61 -30.41
CA GLU A 441 -5.74 -8.92 -30.50
C GLU A 441 -5.02 -8.85 -29.17
N THR A 442 -5.74 -8.59 -28.07
CA THR A 442 -5.19 -8.62 -26.71
C THR A 442 -4.50 -9.96 -26.41
N TYR A 443 -5.17 -11.06 -26.73
CA TYR A 443 -4.64 -12.41 -26.46
C TYR A 443 -3.53 -12.80 -27.42
N ILE A 444 -3.59 -12.34 -28.69
CA ILE A 444 -2.52 -12.53 -29.68
C ILE A 444 -1.26 -11.75 -29.23
N ALA A 445 -1.41 -10.50 -28.83
CA ALA A 445 -0.30 -9.70 -28.34
C ALA A 445 0.38 -10.34 -27.12
N GLY A 446 -0.42 -10.75 -26.11
CA GLY A 446 0.11 -11.44 -24.94
C GLY A 446 0.81 -12.75 -25.27
N HIS A 447 0.29 -13.52 -26.23
CA HIS A 447 0.91 -14.74 -26.72
C HIS A 447 2.27 -14.47 -27.40
N ASN A 448 2.32 -13.48 -28.29
CA ASN A 448 3.56 -13.09 -28.95
C ASN A 448 4.61 -12.52 -27.96
N MET A 449 4.17 -11.81 -26.88
CA MET A 449 5.05 -11.36 -25.82
C MET A 449 5.68 -12.53 -25.05
N LEU A 450 4.90 -13.58 -24.73
CA LEU A 450 5.44 -14.78 -24.08
C LEU A 450 6.45 -15.50 -24.99
N LEU A 451 6.16 -15.61 -26.28
CA LEU A 451 7.07 -16.24 -27.24
C LEU A 451 8.34 -15.40 -27.46
N ALA A 452 8.21 -14.08 -27.53
CA ALA A 452 9.36 -13.16 -27.64
C ALA A 452 10.24 -13.20 -26.39
N HIS A 453 9.63 -13.22 -25.19
CA HIS A 453 10.34 -13.45 -23.94
C HIS A 453 11.12 -14.78 -23.99
N ALA A 454 10.44 -15.87 -24.32
CA ALA A 454 11.04 -17.20 -24.37
C ALA A 454 12.18 -17.26 -25.38
N SER A 455 12.01 -16.65 -26.57
CA SER A 455 13.05 -16.58 -27.60
C SER A 455 14.28 -15.82 -27.12
N ALA A 456 14.11 -14.62 -26.55
CA ALA A 456 15.19 -13.81 -26.00
C ALA A 456 15.89 -14.51 -24.81
N SER A 457 15.12 -15.15 -23.93
CA SER A 457 15.65 -15.90 -22.80
C SER A 457 16.47 -17.11 -23.24
N ASN A 458 15.97 -17.89 -24.19
CA ASN A 458 16.70 -19.05 -24.72
C ASN A 458 17.98 -18.61 -25.42
N LEU A 459 17.93 -17.52 -26.20
CA LEU A 459 19.13 -16.92 -26.78
C LEU A 459 20.14 -16.53 -25.70
N TYR A 460 19.73 -15.86 -24.63
CA TYR A 460 20.58 -15.49 -23.50
C TYR A 460 21.22 -16.71 -22.85
N LYS A 461 20.40 -17.72 -22.52
CA LYS A 461 20.83 -18.95 -21.84
C LYS A 461 21.85 -19.73 -22.66
N LEU A 462 21.63 -19.83 -23.97
CA LEU A 462 22.49 -20.62 -24.86
C LEU A 462 23.79 -19.89 -25.24
N LYS A 463 23.73 -18.58 -25.48
CA LYS A 463 24.84 -17.83 -26.07
C LYS A 463 25.66 -17.03 -25.05
N TYR A 464 25.01 -16.51 -24.01
CA TYR A 464 25.61 -15.49 -23.11
C TYR A 464 25.75 -15.91 -21.66
N LYS A 465 24.78 -16.64 -21.10
CA LYS A 465 24.68 -16.92 -19.67
C LYS A 465 25.95 -17.53 -19.08
N SER A 466 26.59 -18.46 -19.79
CA SER A 466 27.82 -19.13 -19.30
C SER A 466 29.00 -18.16 -19.09
N LYS A 467 29.06 -17.07 -19.86
CA LYS A 467 30.12 -16.05 -19.77
C LYS A 467 29.73 -14.89 -18.87
N GLN A 468 28.45 -14.49 -18.91
CA GLN A 468 27.97 -13.28 -18.27
C GLN A 468 27.40 -13.53 -16.88
N GLY A 469 26.90 -14.75 -16.59
CA GLY A 469 26.44 -15.16 -15.25
C GLY A 469 25.18 -14.42 -14.76
N GLY A 470 24.38 -13.85 -15.67
CA GLY A 470 23.18 -13.10 -15.31
C GLY A 470 21.90 -13.94 -15.25
N SER A 471 20.82 -13.29 -14.85
CA SER A 471 19.45 -13.85 -14.80
C SER A 471 18.51 -13.03 -15.64
N ILE A 472 17.52 -13.70 -16.25
CA ILE A 472 16.55 -13.09 -17.13
C ILE A 472 15.12 -13.47 -16.72
N GLY A 473 14.22 -12.49 -16.67
CA GLY A 473 12.82 -12.70 -16.28
C GLY A 473 11.83 -11.82 -17.05
N LEU A 474 10.56 -12.07 -16.82
CA LEU A 474 9.43 -11.28 -17.32
C LEU A 474 8.75 -10.59 -16.12
N SER A 475 8.22 -9.39 -16.31
CA SER A 475 7.42 -8.75 -15.27
C SER A 475 5.94 -8.71 -15.58
N ILE A 476 5.14 -8.82 -14.54
CA ILE A 476 3.69 -8.70 -14.57
C ILE A 476 3.23 -7.56 -13.67
N PHE A 477 2.14 -6.91 -14.05
CA PHE A 477 1.40 -6.05 -13.14
C PHE A 477 0.54 -6.92 -12.22
N ALA A 478 0.73 -6.79 -10.92
CA ALA A 478 0.05 -7.59 -9.93
C ALA A 478 -0.71 -6.71 -8.93
N PHE A 479 -1.99 -6.45 -9.18
CA PHE A 479 -2.88 -5.91 -8.17
C PHE A 479 -2.97 -6.85 -6.96
N GLY A 480 -3.11 -6.33 -5.75
CA GLY A 480 -3.69 -7.15 -4.68
C GLY A 480 -5.14 -7.46 -5.05
N LEU A 481 -5.53 -8.72 -5.12
CA LEU A 481 -6.89 -9.13 -5.47
C LEU A 481 -7.53 -9.85 -4.28
N VAL A 482 -8.59 -9.26 -3.75
CA VAL A 482 -9.32 -9.80 -2.61
C VAL A 482 -10.83 -9.86 -2.89
N PRO A 483 -11.56 -10.87 -2.39
CA PRO A 483 -12.99 -10.93 -2.58
C PRO A 483 -13.68 -9.74 -1.89
N TYR A 484 -14.66 -9.15 -2.58
CA TYR A 484 -15.44 -8.02 -2.05
C TYR A 484 -16.25 -8.41 -0.81
N THR A 485 -16.82 -9.63 -0.82
CA THR A 485 -17.50 -10.23 0.32
C THR A 485 -16.92 -11.61 0.63
N ASN A 486 -17.31 -12.20 1.76
CA ASN A 486 -16.97 -13.59 2.10
C ASN A 486 -17.87 -14.62 1.40
N SER A 487 -18.61 -14.23 0.37
CA SER A 487 -19.43 -15.16 -0.39
C SER A 487 -18.54 -16.09 -1.23
N LYS A 488 -19.00 -17.34 -1.38
CA LYS A 488 -18.34 -18.31 -2.27
C LYS A 488 -18.23 -17.80 -3.71
N ASP A 489 -19.19 -17.01 -4.15
CA ASP A 489 -19.24 -16.45 -5.50
C ASP A 489 -18.15 -15.41 -5.70
N ASP A 490 -17.89 -14.53 -4.72
CA ASP A 490 -16.81 -13.55 -4.78
C ASP A 490 -15.43 -14.22 -4.63
N GLU A 491 -15.31 -15.29 -3.83
CA GLU A 491 -14.09 -16.11 -3.77
C GLU A 491 -13.78 -16.71 -5.15
N ILE A 492 -14.78 -17.29 -5.83
CA ILE A 492 -14.64 -17.87 -7.19
C ILE A 492 -14.30 -16.78 -8.20
N ALA A 493 -14.97 -15.63 -8.15
CA ALA A 493 -14.67 -14.49 -9.02
C ALA A 493 -13.21 -14.01 -8.84
N THR A 494 -12.73 -13.97 -7.59
CA THR A 494 -11.34 -13.61 -7.27
C THR A 494 -10.34 -14.62 -7.83
N GLN A 495 -10.63 -15.91 -7.78
CA GLN A 495 -9.78 -16.93 -8.41
C GLN A 495 -9.71 -16.77 -9.93
N ARG A 496 -10.85 -16.47 -10.57
CA ARG A 496 -10.86 -16.15 -12.02
C ARG A 496 -10.04 -14.90 -12.33
N ALA A 497 -10.21 -13.85 -11.55
CA ALA A 497 -9.40 -12.62 -11.72
C ALA A 497 -7.90 -12.90 -11.60
N LYS A 498 -7.48 -13.72 -10.64
CA LYS A 498 -6.08 -14.16 -10.51
C LYS A 498 -5.62 -15.00 -11.71
N ALA A 499 -6.47 -15.88 -12.24
CA ALA A 499 -6.14 -16.66 -13.42
C ALA A 499 -5.92 -15.79 -14.66
N PHE A 500 -6.75 -14.75 -14.84
CA PHE A 500 -6.65 -13.83 -15.99
C PHE A 500 -5.50 -12.82 -15.82
N LEU A 501 -5.38 -12.18 -14.65
CA LEU A 501 -4.43 -11.09 -14.46
C LEU A 501 -2.99 -11.57 -14.17
N TYR A 502 -2.84 -12.66 -13.44
CA TYR A 502 -1.51 -13.22 -13.15
C TYR A 502 -1.24 -14.48 -13.96
N GLY A 503 -2.20 -15.41 -13.93
CA GLY A 503 -2.07 -16.74 -14.53
C GLY A 503 -1.83 -16.71 -16.03
N TRP A 504 -2.38 -15.74 -16.73
CA TRP A 504 -2.21 -15.57 -18.18
C TRP A 504 -0.73 -15.60 -18.59
N MET A 505 0.13 -14.89 -17.88
CA MET A 505 1.57 -14.86 -18.14
C MET A 505 2.34 -15.92 -17.31
N LEU A 506 1.99 -16.09 -16.04
CA LEU A 506 2.78 -16.93 -15.14
C LEU A 506 2.60 -18.43 -15.37
N LYS A 507 1.37 -18.88 -15.69
CA LYS A 507 1.13 -20.32 -15.85
C LYS A 507 1.89 -20.90 -17.03
N PRO A 508 1.96 -20.25 -18.21
CA PRO A 508 2.85 -20.68 -19.29
C PRO A 508 4.33 -20.70 -18.90
N LEU A 509 4.82 -19.67 -18.21
CA LEU A 509 6.23 -19.60 -17.79
C LEU A 509 6.63 -20.73 -16.84
N VAL A 510 5.72 -21.14 -15.94
CA VAL A 510 6.00 -22.17 -14.93
C VAL A 510 5.62 -23.58 -15.43
N PHE A 511 4.46 -23.73 -16.09
CA PHE A 511 3.86 -25.02 -16.40
C PHE A 511 3.75 -25.31 -17.92
N GLY A 512 3.98 -24.32 -18.78
CA GLY A 512 4.00 -24.50 -20.25
C GLY A 512 2.67 -24.24 -20.94
N ASP A 513 1.57 -23.94 -20.21
CA ASP A 513 0.26 -23.73 -20.83
C ASP A 513 -0.59 -22.72 -20.06
N TYR A 514 -1.63 -22.22 -20.69
CA TYR A 514 -2.55 -21.24 -20.13
C TYR A 514 -3.45 -21.81 -19.01
N PRO A 515 -4.02 -20.93 -18.14
CA PRO A 515 -5.03 -21.32 -17.16
C PRO A 515 -6.24 -21.99 -17.82
N ASP A 516 -6.75 -23.05 -17.20
CA ASP A 516 -7.91 -23.80 -17.71
C ASP A 516 -9.17 -22.92 -17.76
N GLU A 517 -9.28 -21.96 -16.82
CA GLU A 517 -10.33 -20.95 -16.83
C GLU A 517 -10.31 -20.14 -18.12
N MET A 518 -9.13 -19.64 -18.52
CA MET A 518 -8.99 -18.88 -19.76
C MET A 518 -9.29 -19.72 -20.99
N LYS A 519 -8.78 -20.96 -21.04
CA LYS A 519 -9.05 -21.89 -22.15
C LYS A 519 -10.55 -22.16 -22.30
N ARG A 520 -11.26 -22.39 -21.21
CA ARG A 520 -12.72 -22.63 -21.25
C ARG A 520 -13.51 -21.40 -21.67
N THR A 521 -13.13 -20.23 -21.16
CA THR A 521 -13.88 -18.99 -21.41
C THR A 521 -13.64 -18.45 -22.81
N LEU A 522 -12.40 -18.46 -23.27
CA LEU A 522 -11.99 -17.83 -24.51
C LEU A 522 -12.11 -18.75 -25.73
N GLY A 523 -11.99 -20.07 -25.54
CA GLY A 523 -12.03 -21.04 -26.63
C GLY A 523 -11.02 -20.69 -27.74
N LEU A 524 -11.48 -20.58 -28.97
CA LEU A 524 -10.64 -20.26 -30.13
C LEU A 524 -10.04 -18.86 -30.16
N ARG A 525 -10.48 -17.96 -29.26
CA ARG A 525 -9.90 -16.61 -29.17
C ARG A 525 -8.55 -16.60 -28.42
N LEU A 526 -8.27 -17.59 -27.60
CA LEU A 526 -6.98 -17.76 -26.97
C LEU A 526 -6.05 -18.53 -27.89
N PRO A 527 -4.90 -17.97 -28.30
CA PRO A 527 -3.93 -18.73 -29.09
C PRO A 527 -3.46 -19.99 -28.35
N VAL A 528 -3.12 -21.02 -29.09
CA VAL A 528 -2.66 -22.28 -28.50
C VAL A 528 -1.15 -22.41 -28.77
N PHE A 529 -0.39 -22.79 -27.76
CA PHE A 529 1.02 -23.14 -27.93
C PHE A 529 1.15 -24.46 -28.69
N SER A 530 2.04 -24.52 -29.68
CA SER A 530 2.54 -25.81 -30.16
C SER A 530 3.34 -26.50 -29.05
N GLU A 531 3.61 -27.79 -29.19
CA GLU A 531 4.42 -28.54 -28.24
C GLU A 531 5.83 -27.90 -28.09
N GLU A 532 6.46 -27.51 -29.18
CA GLU A 532 7.74 -26.83 -29.21
C GLU A 532 7.68 -25.45 -28.52
N GLU A 533 6.62 -24.68 -28.74
CA GLU A 533 6.43 -23.37 -28.07
C GLU A 533 6.20 -23.53 -26.58
N SER A 534 5.40 -24.50 -26.16
CA SER A 534 5.16 -24.84 -24.75
C SER A 534 6.48 -25.19 -24.04
N GLU A 535 7.31 -26.04 -24.62
CA GLU A 535 8.61 -26.39 -24.08
C GLU A 535 9.58 -25.20 -24.00
N LYS A 536 9.55 -24.30 -25.01
CA LYS A 536 10.39 -23.09 -25.01
C LYS A 536 9.96 -22.07 -23.96
N VAL A 537 8.66 -21.92 -23.72
CA VAL A 537 8.11 -20.97 -22.76
C VAL A 537 8.26 -21.47 -21.34
N LYS A 538 8.05 -22.78 -21.11
CA LYS A 538 8.20 -23.39 -19.79
C LYS A 538 9.63 -23.26 -19.27
N GLY A 539 9.78 -22.64 -18.08
CA GLY A 539 11.09 -22.42 -17.44
C GLY A 539 11.95 -21.37 -18.18
N SER A 540 11.38 -20.58 -19.09
CA SER A 540 12.13 -19.52 -19.77
C SER A 540 12.50 -18.38 -18.82
N SER A 541 11.76 -18.14 -17.75
CA SER A 541 12.02 -17.08 -16.78
C SER A 541 12.82 -17.59 -15.58
N ASP A 542 13.98 -16.99 -15.29
CA ASP A 542 14.78 -17.31 -14.10
C ASP A 542 14.17 -16.69 -12.83
N PHE A 543 13.35 -15.67 -12.97
CA PHE A 543 12.62 -15.00 -11.90
C PHE A 543 11.30 -14.39 -12.41
N VAL A 544 10.40 -14.10 -11.50
CA VAL A 544 9.17 -13.34 -11.78
C VAL A 544 9.35 -11.90 -11.29
N GLY A 545 9.19 -10.95 -12.22
CA GLY A 545 9.14 -9.53 -11.89
C GLY A 545 7.72 -9.14 -11.47
N ILE A 546 7.57 -8.45 -10.35
CA ILE A 546 6.29 -7.95 -9.84
C ILE A 546 6.27 -6.44 -9.85
N ILE A 547 5.20 -5.87 -10.39
CA ILE A 547 4.87 -4.45 -10.35
C ILE A 547 3.56 -4.33 -9.57
N HIS A 548 3.60 -3.65 -8.43
CA HIS A 548 2.49 -3.58 -7.50
C HIS A 548 2.29 -2.16 -6.98
N TYR A 549 1.09 -1.62 -7.12
CA TYR A 549 0.74 -0.29 -6.64
C TYR A 549 -0.44 -0.27 -5.69
N THR A 550 -1.45 -1.13 -5.89
CA THR A 550 -2.69 -1.07 -5.14
C THR A 550 -3.38 -2.43 -5.02
N THR A 551 -4.37 -2.50 -4.17
CA THR A 551 -5.25 -3.66 -3.97
C THR A 551 -6.65 -3.31 -4.44
N LEU A 552 -7.31 -4.28 -5.08
CA LEU A 552 -8.63 -4.13 -5.67
C LEU A 552 -9.57 -5.21 -5.12
N TYR A 553 -10.83 -4.83 -4.94
CA TYR A 553 -11.88 -5.78 -4.59
C TYR A 553 -12.42 -6.45 -5.85
N VAL A 554 -12.72 -7.73 -5.72
CA VAL A 554 -13.28 -8.55 -6.81
C VAL A 554 -14.63 -9.11 -6.37
N THR A 555 -15.64 -8.94 -7.21
CA THR A 555 -16.99 -9.44 -6.97
C THR A 555 -17.55 -10.17 -8.20
N ASN A 556 -18.52 -11.05 -7.95
CA ASN A 556 -19.34 -11.71 -8.97
C ASN A 556 -20.53 -10.82 -9.42
N GLN A 557 -20.82 -9.72 -8.70
CA GLN A 557 -21.97 -8.85 -8.97
C GLN A 557 -21.59 -7.69 -9.86
N PRO A 558 -22.40 -7.37 -10.90
CA PRO A 558 -22.23 -6.14 -11.68
C PRO A 558 -22.34 -4.90 -10.78
N GLY A 559 -21.39 -3.96 -10.89
CA GLY A 559 -21.34 -2.74 -10.09
C GLY A 559 -20.61 -1.59 -10.79
N PRO A 560 -20.43 -0.44 -10.15
CA PRO A 560 -19.59 0.63 -10.70
C PRO A 560 -18.14 0.16 -10.80
N TYR A 561 -17.61 0.09 -12.00
CA TYR A 561 -16.29 -0.49 -12.32
C TYR A 561 -15.19 0.56 -12.36
N ILE A 562 -13.95 0.13 -12.02
CA ILE A 562 -12.74 0.91 -12.29
C ILE A 562 -12.41 0.92 -13.79
N PHE A 563 -12.72 -0.20 -14.48
CA PHE A 563 -12.51 -0.36 -15.90
C PHE A 563 -13.87 -0.52 -16.60
N PRO A 564 -14.58 0.60 -16.87
CA PRO A 564 -15.83 0.52 -17.61
C PRO A 564 -15.56 0.03 -19.03
N SER A 565 -16.16 -1.08 -19.40
CA SER A 565 -16.27 -1.49 -20.79
C SER A 565 -17.51 -0.83 -21.37
N ASP A 566 -17.32 0.07 -22.32
CA ASP A 566 -18.43 0.68 -23.10
C ASP A 566 -19.14 -0.35 -24.01
N THR A 567 -18.60 -1.55 -24.11
CA THR A 567 -19.11 -2.66 -24.89
C THR A 567 -19.26 -3.90 -24.00
N ASN A 568 -20.27 -4.72 -24.29
CA ASN A 568 -20.48 -6.00 -23.59
C ASN A 568 -19.43 -7.07 -23.96
N LYS A 569 -18.22 -6.69 -24.42
CA LYS A 569 -17.18 -7.58 -24.93
C LYS A 569 -15.80 -7.01 -24.65
N GLY A 570 -14.89 -7.81 -24.08
CA GLY A 570 -13.50 -7.46 -23.82
C GLY A 570 -12.85 -8.26 -22.71
N PHE A 571 -11.59 -8.00 -22.42
CA PHE A 571 -10.82 -8.76 -21.43
C PHE A 571 -11.50 -8.85 -20.06
N PHE A 572 -12.01 -7.73 -19.53
CA PHE A 572 -12.69 -7.72 -18.23
C PHE A 572 -14.06 -8.42 -18.27
N THR A 573 -14.77 -8.32 -19.39
CA THR A 573 -16.01 -9.09 -19.62
C THR A 573 -15.71 -10.59 -19.71
N ASP A 574 -14.67 -10.97 -20.44
CA ASP A 574 -14.23 -12.37 -20.58
C ASP A 574 -13.79 -12.96 -19.23
N MET A 575 -13.14 -12.17 -18.39
CA MET A 575 -12.77 -12.57 -17.04
C MET A 575 -13.99 -12.94 -16.19
N GLY A 576 -15.15 -12.34 -16.45
CA GLY A 576 -16.40 -12.61 -15.72
C GLY A 576 -16.29 -12.36 -14.22
N ALA A 577 -15.46 -11.41 -13.84
CA ALA A 577 -15.27 -10.92 -12.49
C ALA A 577 -15.15 -9.40 -12.54
N TYR A 578 -15.80 -8.73 -11.61
CA TYR A 578 -15.87 -7.27 -11.59
C TYR A 578 -14.90 -6.72 -10.57
N ILE A 579 -14.15 -5.68 -10.97
CA ILE A 579 -13.13 -5.05 -10.14
C ILE A 579 -13.64 -3.73 -9.62
N ILE A 580 -13.63 -3.56 -8.30
CA ILE A 580 -14.10 -2.36 -7.60
C ILE A 580 -12.91 -1.68 -6.92
N SER A 581 -12.86 -0.34 -6.98
CA SER A 581 -11.89 0.45 -6.21
C SER A 581 -12.18 0.39 -4.72
N THR A 582 -11.15 0.49 -3.92
CA THR A 582 -11.25 0.65 -2.46
C THR A 582 -11.75 2.03 -2.05
N GLY A 583 -11.80 3.03 -2.97
CA GLY A 583 -12.14 4.42 -2.70
C GLY A 583 -13.41 4.94 -3.39
N ASN A 584 -13.88 6.11 -2.92
CA ASN A 584 -15.06 6.79 -3.44
C ASN A 584 -14.84 7.58 -4.75
N SER A 585 -13.65 7.48 -5.38
CA SER A 585 -13.36 8.25 -6.58
C SER A 585 -13.50 7.42 -7.86
N SER A 586 -14.18 7.99 -8.84
CA SER A 586 -14.22 7.52 -10.23
C SER A 586 -12.92 7.81 -10.99
N SER A 587 -11.89 8.34 -10.31
CA SER A 587 -10.57 8.61 -10.88
C SER A 587 -9.61 7.46 -10.60
N PHE A 588 -8.72 7.19 -11.55
CA PHE A 588 -7.62 6.22 -11.49
C PHE A 588 -6.54 6.63 -10.47
N GLU A 589 -6.93 7.17 -9.33
CA GLU A 589 -6.00 7.43 -8.23
C GLU A 589 -5.89 6.13 -7.42
N PHE A 590 -4.72 5.51 -7.49
CA PHE A 590 -4.41 4.33 -6.70
C PHE A 590 -4.43 4.70 -5.21
N GLU A 591 -5.39 4.18 -4.48
CA GLU A 591 -5.31 4.25 -3.03
C GLU A 591 -4.14 3.44 -2.52
N ALA A 592 -3.43 4.00 -1.56
CA ALA A 592 -2.30 3.35 -0.91
C ALA A 592 -2.78 2.16 -0.05
N THR A 593 -2.69 0.95 -0.59
CA THR A 593 -3.11 -0.29 0.09
C THR A 593 -1.95 -1.30 0.18
N PRO A 594 -0.93 -1.02 1.02
CA PRO A 594 0.34 -1.79 1.06
C PRO A 594 0.18 -3.25 1.48
N TRP A 595 -0.88 -3.60 2.20
CA TRP A 595 -1.15 -4.96 2.70
C TRP A 595 -1.41 -5.98 1.58
N GLY A 596 -1.85 -5.54 0.40
CA GLY A 596 -2.12 -6.44 -0.73
C GLY A 596 -0.88 -7.09 -1.31
N LEU A 597 0.28 -6.42 -1.20
CA LEU A 597 1.56 -6.96 -1.68
C LEU A 597 1.91 -8.29 -0.98
N GLY A 598 1.74 -8.36 0.34
CA GLY A 598 1.95 -9.62 1.08
C GLY A 598 1.07 -10.76 0.59
N GLY A 599 -0.20 -10.46 0.25
CA GLY A 599 -1.14 -11.43 -0.33
C GLY A 599 -0.73 -11.92 -1.72
N VAL A 600 -0.16 -11.04 -2.56
CA VAL A 600 0.39 -11.41 -3.88
C VAL A 600 1.58 -12.35 -3.71
N LEU A 601 2.53 -12.02 -2.84
CA LEU A 601 3.73 -12.83 -2.62
C LEU A 601 3.39 -14.22 -2.09
N GLU A 602 2.44 -14.32 -1.15
CA GLU A 602 1.97 -15.59 -0.62
C GLU A 602 1.25 -16.43 -1.70
N TYR A 603 0.40 -15.79 -2.52
CA TYR A 603 -0.28 -16.47 -3.63
C TYR A 603 0.73 -17.04 -4.64
N LEU A 604 1.76 -16.28 -5.01
CA LEU A 604 2.79 -16.74 -5.94
C LEU A 604 3.60 -17.91 -5.36
N LYS A 605 3.95 -17.82 -4.09
CA LYS A 605 4.62 -18.92 -3.38
C LYS A 605 3.80 -20.21 -3.46
N GLN A 606 2.52 -20.14 -3.14
CA GLN A 606 1.64 -21.31 -3.07
C GLN A 606 1.26 -21.89 -4.44
N SER A 607 1.04 -21.00 -5.44
CA SER A 607 0.42 -21.39 -6.72
C SER A 607 1.43 -21.63 -7.85
N TYR A 608 2.68 -21.13 -7.72
CA TYR A 608 3.68 -21.12 -8.79
C TYR A 608 5.05 -21.67 -8.36
N ASN A 609 5.07 -22.63 -7.41
CA ASN A 609 6.29 -23.31 -6.96
C ASN A 609 7.33 -22.37 -6.32
N ASN A 610 6.88 -21.30 -5.64
CA ASN A 610 7.75 -20.34 -4.96
C ASN A 610 8.92 -19.85 -5.85
N PRO A 611 8.65 -19.22 -6.99
CA PRO A 611 9.72 -18.78 -7.88
C PRO A 611 10.52 -17.64 -7.23
N PRO A 612 11.77 -17.40 -7.66
CA PRO A 612 12.47 -16.16 -7.31
C PRO A 612 11.64 -14.96 -7.73
N ILE A 613 11.36 -14.03 -6.80
CA ILE A 613 10.53 -12.84 -7.03
C ILE A 613 11.38 -11.57 -6.89
N TYR A 614 11.26 -10.69 -7.87
CA TYR A 614 11.81 -9.34 -7.83
C TYR A 614 10.66 -8.33 -7.89
N ILE A 615 10.47 -7.54 -6.82
CA ILE A 615 9.53 -6.42 -6.85
C ILE A 615 10.23 -5.29 -7.60
N LEU A 616 9.82 -5.05 -8.84
CA LEU A 616 10.51 -4.18 -9.80
C LEU A 616 9.97 -2.76 -9.80
N GLU A 617 8.73 -2.59 -9.33
CA GLU A 617 8.12 -1.28 -9.12
C GLU A 617 7.11 -1.37 -7.98
N ASN A 618 7.22 -0.45 -7.03
CA ASN A 618 6.24 -0.23 -5.98
C ASN A 618 6.24 1.24 -5.56
N GLY A 619 5.08 1.90 -5.53
CA GLY A 619 4.99 3.32 -5.22
C GLY A 619 3.54 3.78 -5.05
N THR A 620 3.37 5.02 -4.63
CA THR A 620 2.06 5.67 -4.51
C THR A 620 2.09 7.05 -5.15
N PRO A 621 1.06 7.40 -5.97
CA PRO A 621 0.99 8.71 -6.61
C PRO A 621 0.64 9.80 -5.61
N MET A 622 1.15 10.99 -5.87
CA MET A 622 0.75 12.23 -5.23
C MET A 622 0.60 13.31 -6.29
N LYS A 623 -0.09 14.40 -5.99
CA LYS A 623 -0.10 15.56 -6.90
C LYS A 623 1.32 16.13 -7.01
N HIS A 624 1.75 16.46 -8.23
CA HIS A 624 3.10 16.95 -8.48
C HIS A 624 3.42 18.28 -7.76
N ASP A 625 2.41 19.13 -7.56
CA ASP A 625 2.49 20.36 -6.80
C ASP A 625 2.44 20.17 -5.28
N SER A 626 2.36 18.92 -4.80
CA SER A 626 2.37 18.62 -3.38
C SER A 626 3.74 18.96 -2.76
N MET A 627 3.70 19.36 -1.50
CA MET A 627 4.91 19.76 -0.77
C MET A 627 5.97 18.67 -0.75
N LEU A 628 7.25 19.04 -0.64
CA LEU A 628 8.37 18.12 -0.47
C LEU A 628 8.22 17.19 0.76
N GLN A 629 7.27 17.49 1.65
CA GLN A 629 6.86 16.70 2.81
C GLN A 629 5.89 15.59 2.42
N ASP A 630 6.35 14.61 1.66
CA ASP A 630 5.54 13.50 1.15
C ASP A 630 5.40 12.34 2.15
N ARG A 631 4.99 12.64 3.38
CA ARG A 631 4.82 11.68 4.47
C ARG A 631 3.96 10.45 4.09
N PRO A 632 2.83 10.58 3.38
CA PRO A 632 2.06 9.40 2.96
C PRO A 632 2.86 8.41 2.10
N ARG A 633 3.83 8.91 1.31
CA ARG A 633 4.74 8.03 0.54
C ARG A 633 5.71 7.29 1.44
N VAL A 634 6.24 7.94 2.47
CA VAL A 634 7.08 7.30 3.48
C VAL A 634 6.31 6.14 4.14
N GLU A 635 5.10 6.42 4.62
CA GLU A 635 4.24 5.42 5.28
C GLU A 635 3.90 4.25 4.35
N TYR A 636 3.63 4.52 3.08
CA TYR A 636 3.37 3.49 2.08
C TYR A 636 4.59 2.60 1.82
N ILE A 637 5.77 3.19 1.53
CA ILE A 637 7.01 2.44 1.28
C ILE A 637 7.39 1.60 2.49
N GLN A 638 7.31 2.17 3.69
CA GLN A 638 7.56 1.49 4.96
C GLN A 638 6.67 0.26 5.13
N ALA A 639 5.37 0.42 4.94
CA ALA A 639 4.41 -0.68 5.08
C ALA A 639 4.63 -1.79 4.03
N CYS A 640 4.96 -1.42 2.78
CA CYS A 640 5.28 -2.38 1.73
C CYS A 640 6.56 -3.16 2.03
N ILE A 641 7.64 -2.49 2.47
CA ILE A 641 8.90 -3.13 2.88
C ILE A 641 8.65 -4.10 4.04
N GLY A 642 7.82 -3.70 5.03
CA GLY A 642 7.40 -4.58 6.13
C GLY A 642 6.63 -5.82 5.65
N ALA A 643 5.73 -5.67 4.67
CA ALA A 643 5.01 -6.80 4.07
C ALA A 643 5.96 -7.76 3.33
N VAL A 644 6.97 -7.22 2.64
CA VAL A 644 8.02 -8.02 1.97
C VAL A 644 8.85 -8.81 2.98
N LEU A 645 9.30 -8.16 4.04
CA LEU A 645 10.06 -8.84 5.10
C LEU A 645 9.25 -9.99 5.72
N ASN A 646 7.97 -9.76 5.96
CA ASN A 646 7.07 -10.80 6.47
C ASN A 646 6.92 -11.97 5.48
N ALA A 647 6.78 -11.68 4.18
CA ALA A 647 6.70 -12.72 3.16
C ALA A 647 7.98 -13.56 3.12
N ILE A 648 9.16 -12.93 3.22
CA ILE A 648 10.46 -13.62 3.30
C ILE A 648 10.53 -14.49 4.56
N LYS A 649 10.19 -13.96 5.73
CA LYS A 649 10.13 -14.73 6.99
C LYS A 649 9.17 -15.93 6.90
N ASN A 650 8.12 -15.82 6.10
CA ASN A 650 7.17 -16.90 5.80
C ASN A 650 7.63 -17.83 4.64
N GLY A 651 8.86 -17.68 4.15
CA GLY A 651 9.48 -18.57 3.16
C GLY A 651 9.25 -18.19 1.70
N SER A 652 8.81 -16.96 1.37
CA SER A 652 8.80 -16.46 0.01
C SER A 652 10.22 -16.21 -0.49
N ASP A 653 10.54 -16.64 -1.72
CA ASP A 653 11.83 -16.37 -2.38
C ASP A 653 11.83 -14.98 -3.03
N THR A 654 11.56 -13.93 -2.21
CA THR A 654 11.57 -12.54 -2.65
C THR A 654 12.98 -11.96 -2.47
N ARG A 655 13.57 -11.41 -3.55
CA ARG A 655 14.98 -11.04 -3.63
C ARG A 655 15.26 -9.56 -3.84
N SER A 656 14.26 -8.75 -4.14
CA SER A 656 14.46 -7.30 -4.29
C SER A 656 13.20 -6.49 -4.03
N TYR A 657 13.44 -5.18 -3.82
CA TYR A 657 12.41 -4.18 -3.74
C TYR A 657 12.88 -2.89 -4.42
N PHE A 658 12.21 -2.48 -5.49
CA PHE A 658 12.49 -1.25 -6.22
C PHE A 658 11.35 -0.26 -6.04
N VAL A 659 11.67 0.95 -5.61
CA VAL A 659 10.71 2.04 -5.51
C VAL A 659 10.45 2.62 -6.90
N TRP A 660 9.19 2.73 -7.28
CA TRP A 660 8.75 3.58 -8.37
C TRP A 660 8.31 4.93 -7.78
N SER A 661 9.07 5.99 -8.00
CA SER A 661 10.26 6.08 -8.84
C SER A 661 11.39 6.83 -8.11
N MET A 662 12.59 6.78 -8.67
CA MET A 662 13.74 7.53 -8.14
C MET A 662 13.47 9.03 -8.10
N ILE A 663 13.02 9.59 -9.22
CA ILE A 663 12.66 11.00 -9.40
C ILE A 663 11.27 11.12 -10.00
N ASP A 664 10.64 12.28 -9.90
CA ASP A 664 9.39 12.55 -10.60
C ASP A 664 9.59 12.38 -12.11
N LEU A 665 8.66 11.69 -12.76
CA LEU A 665 8.72 11.29 -14.15
C LEU A 665 7.57 11.90 -14.95
N TYR A 666 7.62 11.77 -16.27
CA TYR A 666 6.44 11.87 -17.11
C TYR A 666 5.61 10.59 -16.90
N GLU A 667 4.50 10.68 -16.20
CA GLU A 667 3.67 9.51 -15.92
C GLU A 667 2.72 9.20 -17.11
N ILE A 668 2.67 7.93 -17.50
CA ILE A 668 1.97 7.47 -18.70
C ILE A 668 0.49 7.88 -18.70
N ILE A 669 -0.19 7.80 -17.54
CA ILE A 669 -1.61 8.17 -17.39
C ILE A 669 -1.76 9.62 -16.90
N GLY A 670 -0.98 9.99 -15.92
CA GLY A 670 -1.09 11.27 -15.20
C GLY A 670 -0.34 12.44 -15.87
N GLY A 671 0.54 12.17 -16.84
CA GLY A 671 1.47 13.17 -17.37
C GLY A 671 2.33 13.76 -16.27
N TYR A 672 2.49 15.08 -16.25
CA TYR A 672 3.23 15.80 -15.20
C TYR A 672 2.38 16.18 -13.99
N ARG A 673 1.11 15.76 -13.93
CA ARG A 673 0.22 16.07 -12.79
C ARG A 673 0.39 15.13 -11.62
N SER A 674 0.82 13.91 -11.89
CA SER A 674 1.09 12.88 -10.87
C SER A 674 2.58 12.79 -10.59
N SER A 675 2.92 12.49 -9.36
CA SER A 675 4.29 12.40 -8.87
C SER A 675 4.45 11.09 -8.09
N PHE A 676 5.39 10.27 -8.51
CA PHE A 676 5.80 9.05 -7.80
C PHE A 676 7.22 9.14 -7.23
N GLY A 677 8.00 10.11 -7.70
CA GLY A 677 9.41 10.24 -7.38
C GLY A 677 9.71 10.52 -5.91
N MET A 678 10.81 9.97 -5.42
CA MET A 678 11.41 10.36 -4.13
C MET A 678 12.13 11.72 -4.24
N TYR A 679 12.57 12.11 -5.44
CA TYR A 679 13.06 13.46 -5.72
C TYR A 679 12.03 14.19 -6.57
N TYR A 680 11.76 15.42 -6.19
CA TYR A 680 10.97 16.37 -6.99
C TYR A 680 11.78 16.83 -8.19
N VAL A 681 11.15 16.90 -9.37
CA VAL A 681 11.70 17.51 -10.57
C VAL A 681 10.88 18.75 -10.91
N ASN A 682 11.54 19.92 -10.99
CA ASN A 682 10.86 21.14 -11.42
C ASN A 682 10.71 21.14 -12.95
N PHE A 683 9.56 20.68 -13.44
CA PHE A 683 9.28 20.62 -14.88
C PHE A 683 9.07 22.00 -15.52
N SER A 684 8.86 23.06 -14.74
CA SER A 684 8.79 24.44 -15.25
C SER A 684 10.16 25.09 -15.39
N ASP A 685 11.20 24.51 -14.77
CA ASP A 685 12.58 24.96 -14.90
C ASP A 685 13.23 24.27 -16.10
N PRO A 686 13.77 25.01 -17.09
CA PRO A 686 14.51 24.41 -18.20
C PRO A 686 15.68 23.52 -17.74
N GLY A 687 16.28 23.81 -16.60
CA GLY A 687 17.34 23.02 -15.99
C GLY A 687 16.85 21.75 -15.29
N ARG A 688 15.53 21.53 -15.18
CA ARG A 688 14.95 20.35 -14.53
C ARG A 688 15.57 20.11 -13.15
N LYS A 689 15.67 21.12 -12.30
CA LYS A 689 16.28 21.01 -10.97
C LYS A 689 15.65 19.87 -10.17
N ARG A 690 16.50 19.03 -9.54
CA ARG A 690 16.08 17.96 -8.63
C ARG A 690 16.15 18.45 -7.19
N SER A 691 15.15 18.09 -6.36
CA SER A 691 15.12 18.39 -4.92
C SER A 691 14.63 17.15 -4.15
N PRO A 692 15.32 16.74 -3.08
CA PRO A 692 14.91 15.58 -2.31
C PRO A 692 13.57 15.83 -1.60
N LYS A 693 12.70 14.83 -1.55
CA LYS A 693 11.49 14.81 -0.72
C LYS A 693 11.77 14.10 0.60
N LEU A 694 10.83 14.16 1.53
CA LEU A 694 10.93 13.46 2.82
C LEU A 694 11.18 11.95 2.62
N SER A 695 10.53 11.35 1.62
CA SER A 695 10.72 9.93 1.26
C SER A 695 12.15 9.59 0.84
N ALA A 696 12.87 10.51 0.18
CA ALA A 696 14.29 10.32 -0.17
C ALA A 696 15.15 10.25 1.09
N PHE A 697 14.93 11.16 2.05
CA PHE A 697 15.67 11.15 3.31
C PHE A 697 15.39 9.91 4.14
N TRP A 698 14.10 9.53 4.25
CA TRP A 698 13.71 8.32 4.98
C TRP A 698 14.34 7.06 4.36
N TYR A 699 14.23 6.90 3.03
CA TYR A 699 14.78 5.73 2.34
C TYR A 699 16.32 5.67 2.44
N THR A 700 16.98 6.83 2.37
CA THR A 700 18.42 6.95 2.63
C THR A 700 18.80 6.46 4.03
N GLY A 701 18.07 6.91 5.04
CA GLY A 701 18.31 6.50 6.43
C GLY A 701 18.06 5.00 6.65
N PHE A 702 17.01 4.45 6.03
CA PHE A 702 16.72 3.02 6.05
C PHE A 702 17.86 2.21 5.41
N LEU A 703 18.31 2.58 4.21
CA LEU A 703 19.38 1.88 3.49
C LEU A 703 20.71 1.92 4.24
N LYS A 704 21.03 3.04 4.88
CA LYS A 704 22.27 3.24 5.67
C LYS A 704 22.18 2.69 7.09
N GLY A 705 21.02 2.15 7.49
CA GLY A 705 20.79 1.64 8.84
C GLY A 705 20.83 2.72 9.94
N THR A 706 20.62 3.99 9.58
CA THR A 706 20.62 5.13 10.52
C THR A 706 19.22 5.48 11.02
N ILE A 707 18.17 4.90 10.45
CA ILE A 707 16.78 5.06 10.88
C ILE A 707 16.25 3.68 11.26
N ASP A 708 15.79 3.57 12.50
CA ASP A 708 14.92 2.51 12.96
C ASP A 708 13.47 2.86 12.59
N VAL A 709 12.79 1.98 11.90
CA VAL A 709 11.42 2.18 11.37
C VAL A 709 10.38 2.44 12.48
N ALA A 710 10.64 2.03 13.72
CA ALA A 710 9.78 2.34 14.87
C ALA A 710 10.15 3.65 15.58
N SER A 711 11.31 4.20 15.31
CA SER A 711 11.71 5.42 16.01
C SER A 711 11.00 6.65 15.42
N GLN A 712 10.64 7.57 16.30
CA GLN A 712 9.95 8.83 16.03
C GLN A 712 10.73 9.82 15.14
N ASP A 713 11.75 9.35 14.43
CA ASP A 713 12.73 10.16 13.70
C ASP A 713 12.17 10.89 12.47
N ILE A 714 10.94 10.58 12.05
CA ILE A 714 10.24 11.38 11.00
C ILE A 714 10.11 12.84 11.46
N THR A 715 9.89 13.07 12.76
CA THR A 715 9.80 14.44 13.31
C THR A 715 11.18 15.10 13.40
N GLN A 716 12.22 14.33 13.68
CA GLN A 716 13.61 14.80 13.70
C GLN A 716 14.14 15.04 12.28
N LEU A 717 13.75 14.17 11.33
CA LEU A 717 13.97 14.40 9.90
C LEU A 717 13.25 15.66 9.41
N GLN A 718 12.04 15.93 9.89
CA GLN A 718 11.31 17.17 9.61
C GLN A 718 12.02 18.42 10.14
N SER A 719 12.61 18.37 11.33
CA SER A 719 13.35 19.51 11.90
C SER A 719 14.67 19.76 11.14
N ASN A 720 15.38 18.71 10.76
CA ASN A 720 16.59 18.80 9.95
C ASN A 720 16.29 19.25 8.50
N PHE A 721 15.14 18.85 7.95
CA PHE A 721 14.65 19.29 6.64
C PHE A 721 14.29 20.78 6.64
N SER A 722 13.60 21.25 7.68
CA SER A 722 13.25 22.68 7.81
C SER A 722 14.48 23.57 8.03
N ALA A 723 15.52 23.06 8.67
CA ALA A 723 16.80 23.76 8.84
C ALA A 723 17.63 23.80 7.54
N GLY A 724 17.58 22.72 6.71
CA GLY A 724 18.27 22.66 5.43
C GLY A 724 17.59 23.43 4.30
N SER A 725 16.24 23.54 4.32
CA SER A 725 15.48 24.28 3.32
C SER A 725 15.53 25.81 3.48
N SER A 726 15.96 26.31 4.64
CA SER A 726 16.21 27.74 4.85
C SER A 726 17.58 28.22 4.34
N SER A 727 18.43 27.32 3.83
CA SER A 727 19.77 27.58 3.29
C SER A 727 19.91 27.27 1.78
N LEU A 728 18.81 26.97 1.09
CA LEU A 728 18.70 26.79 -0.36
C LEU A 728 17.69 27.80 -0.93
#